data_8b2f37dcae451a3a87209415b188a2c8
#
_entry.id   8b2f37dcae451a3a87209415b188a2c8
#
_cell.length_a   1.000
_cell.length_b   1.000
_cell.length_c   1.000
_cell.angle_alpha   90.00
_cell.angle_beta   90.00
_cell.angle_gamma   90.00
#
_symmetry.space_group_name_H-M   'P 1'
#
loop_
_entity.id
_entity.type
_entity.pdbx_description
1 polymer ?
#
loop_
_entity_poly.entity_id
_entity_poly.type
_entity_poly.pdbx_seq_one_letter_code
_entity_poly.pdbx_strand_id
1 'polypeptide(L)'
;MSGQLLSSKVVIVEEEPKVRGIPSAPTSVAGAVGVTERGPIGEAVLCTSFDDFQTKFGGFTPDSDLALAAMGFFENGGAQLWVVRTTHYSNVANAATATAVRAAGFLVAGGGPTPGILLGAVPGPFVLHDGDVVRLAVDGAPDADAVFNGSAAAMAAGGAGPYALADGLELLLRVDNGLEQTVLFSAADFADIANATATEVAAAINAVIVGGRATTPGGIVRLASDTEGTASRVQVTGGTANAVLAFPSAASVGGGNVANLRAVEVAEVKAVVEAAIPTVTVDAGVGGVLDIRTVATGPGASVQAAAATAAAFGLDNALHSGAASGTANSVRVEGKDPGAYANRVEAEVRNATNGSPSAFDLLVVEDGAYRESFPNLSMSPSDGRYVESIVNDARNGSVYVRVIDQLLVGAPIPPPQTVALAGGSDGLVGLDDNDFIGSEPAKTGLHALDQVQELSLLLVPGRATPAVHNAMVRYCEVDRDGAVFAVLDPPANQSATDIVTYVATTAALEQLSEFGAIYWPRVKVLNPAKSVFGAAEQIVVPPSGIISGVYARTDGATPGGVYDPPAGIDKGRMFGVLGFETDEVLEEAKRDLVYPKRINPLTTGPGLPRFIDGSRTLKGDSNFPYVAERRGVIFIERSLKEGLQFARHKNNTEGLRAQVRRTITAFLLTQMNNGAFRSREPAKAFFVDVSDQLNTPSVIFAGKLIARGGPRHEQASRVHRAAHLSGHAGARSRARRGRRVT
;
A
#
# COMPACT_ATOMS: atom_id res chain seq x y z
N MET A 1 -23.39 -44.82 10.52
CA MET A 1 -23.83 -46.12 11.12
C MET A 1 -24.41 -45.80 12.49
N SER A 2 -25.73 -45.93 12.62
CA SER A 2 -26.42 -45.81 13.91
C SER A 2 -26.19 -47.09 14.67
N GLY A 3 -25.19 -47.14 15.55
CA GLY A 3 -25.01 -48.24 16.46
C GLY A 3 -26.18 -48.31 17.46
N GLN A 4 -26.95 -49.42 17.49
CA GLN A 4 -27.92 -49.66 18.50
C GLN A 4 -27.28 -49.56 19.89
N LEU A 5 -27.83 -48.70 20.74
CA LEU A 5 -27.41 -48.57 22.13
C LEU A 5 -27.98 -49.77 22.92
N LEU A 6 -27.14 -50.74 23.26
CA LEU A 6 -27.52 -51.97 23.97
C LEU A 6 -27.52 -51.81 25.48
N SER A 7 -27.18 -50.65 26.03
CA SER A 7 -27.23 -50.36 27.46
C SER A 7 -27.53 -48.89 27.73
N SER A 8 -28.09 -48.55 28.88
CA SER A 8 -28.28 -47.17 29.32
C SER A 8 -26.92 -46.54 29.57
N LYS A 9 -26.53 -45.59 28.72
CA LYS A 9 -25.26 -44.82 28.84
C LYS A 9 -25.45 -43.41 28.32
N VAL A 10 -24.67 -42.50 28.86
CA VAL A 10 -24.54 -41.13 28.33
C VAL A 10 -23.57 -41.20 27.15
N VAL A 11 -24.03 -40.78 25.99
CA VAL A 11 -23.20 -40.63 24.79
C VAL A 11 -22.97 -39.14 24.56
N ILE A 12 -21.73 -38.74 24.59
CA ILE A 12 -21.34 -37.39 24.22
C ILE A 12 -21.07 -37.40 22.70
N VAL A 13 -21.85 -36.66 21.96
CA VAL A 13 -21.65 -36.44 20.52
C VAL A 13 -21.10 -35.05 20.35
N GLU A 14 -19.92 -34.97 19.76
CA GLU A 14 -19.31 -33.69 19.39
C GLU A 14 -19.96 -33.24 18.08
N GLU A 15 -20.72 -32.16 18.12
CA GLU A 15 -21.29 -31.51 16.93
C GLU A 15 -20.53 -30.24 16.64
N GLU A 16 -20.40 -29.90 15.35
CA GLU A 16 -19.86 -28.60 14.97
C GLU A 16 -20.67 -27.47 15.64
N PRO A 17 -20.00 -26.41 16.12
CA PRO A 17 -20.69 -25.30 16.77
C PRO A 17 -21.77 -24.72 15.84
N LYS A 18 -23.02 -24.70 16.32
CA LYS A 18 -24.14 -24.09 15.56
C LYS A 18 -24.04 -22.57 15.43
N VAL A 19 -23.17 -21.96 16.22
CA VAL A 19 -22.81 -20.52 16.16
C VAL A 19 -21.33 -20.42 15.95
N ARG A 20 -20.92 -19.83 14.82
CA ARG A 20 -19.52 -19.48 14.57
C ARG A 20 -19.23 -18.14 15.24
N GLY A 21 -18.16 -18.07 16.03
CA GLY A 21 -17.69 -16.81 16.60
C GLY A 21 -17.28 -15.82 15.49
N ILE A 22 -17.62 -14.56 15.65
CA ILE A 22 -17.11 -13.47 14.82
C ILE A 22 -15.80 -12.99 15.45
N PRO A 23 -14.68 -13.03 14.73
CA PRO A 23 -13.43 -12.47 15.24
C PRO A 23 -13.55 -10.97 15.44
N SER A 24 -12.85 -10.45 16.44
CA SER A 24 -12.76 -9.01 16.65
C SER A 24 -11.81 -8.41 15.62
N ALA A 25 -12.29 -7.45 14.84
CA ALA A 25 -11.43 -6.69 13.93
C ALA A 25 -10.44 -5.81 14.72
N PRO A 26 -9.25 -5.54 14.22
CA PRO A 26 -8.31 -4.61 14.85
C PRO A 26 -8.88 -3.18 14.85
N THR A 27 -8.63 -2.45 15.94
CA THR A 27 -9.11 -1.06 16.12
C THR A 27 -8.00 -0.02 16.18
N SER A 28 -6.78 -0.46 16.50
CA SER A 28 -5.65 0.42 16.83
C SER A 28 -4.38 0.15 16.03
N VAL A 29 -4.49 -0.53 14.88
CA VAL A 29 -3.41 -0.63 13.91
C VAL A 29 -3.31 0.69 13.17
N ALA A 30 -2.21 1.42 13.39
CA ALA A 30 -1.99 2.73 12.78
C ALA A 30 -1.13 2.63 11.52
N GLY A 31 -1.41 3.49 10.53
CA GLY A 31 -0.57 3.72 9.36
C GLY A 31 -0.14 5.17 9.32
N ALA A 32 1.14 5.40 9.12
CA ALA A 32 1.73 6.73 9.06
C ALA A 32 2.54 6.90 7.77
N VAL A 33 2.37 8.06 7.11
CA VAL A 33 3.11 8.42 5.90
C VAL A 33 3.95 9.65 6.20
N GLY A 34 5.23 9.60 5.84
CA GLY A 34 6.13 10.73 6.05
C GLY A 34 7.57 10.44 5.60
N VAL A 35 8.43 11.41 5.81
CA VAL A 35 9.87 11.27 5.55
C VAL A 35 10.53 10.57 6.73
N THR A 36 11.51 9.72 6.45
CA THR A 36 12.34 9.04 7.45
C THR A 36 13.80 9.08 7.00
N GLU A 37 14.71 8.89 7.94
CA GLU A 37 16.15 8.92 7.67
C GLU A 37 16.59 7.81 6.69
N ARG A 38 16.01 6.62 6.81
CA ARG A 38 16.27 5.45 5.96
C ARG A 38 15.01 4.60 5.84
N GLY A 39 15.10 3.44 5.20
CA GLY A 39 14.03 2.49 4.96
C GLY A 39 13.50 2.53 3.53
N PRO A 40 12.72 1.52 3.13
CA PRO A 40 12.20 1.41 1.77
C PRO A 40 11.23 2.54 1.47
N ILE A 41 11.28 3.07 0.25
CA ILE A 41 10.41 4.15 -0.21
C ILE A 41 9.14 3.57 -0.81
N GLY A 42 7.99 4.12 -0.42
CA GLY A 42 6.69 3.72 -0.97
C GLY A 42 6.19 2.34 -0.54
N GLU A 43 6.86 1.70 0.41
CA GLU A 43 6.43 0.42 0.97
C GLU A 43 5.90 0.60 2.39
N ALA A 44 4.80 -0.08 2.69
CA ALA A 44 4.27 -0.13 4.05
C ALA A 44 5.01 -1.19 4.88
N VAL A 45 5.74 -0.77 5.90
CA VAL A 45 6.53 -1.66 6.77
C VAL A 45 5.99 -1.59 8.19
N LEU A 46 5.71 -2.75 8.78
CA LEU A 46 5.22 -2.84 10.16
C LEU A 46 6.35 -2.59 11.17
N CYS A 47 6.08 -1.70 12.14
CA CYS A 47 6.88 -1.50 13.34
C CYS A 47 6.06 -1.88 14.58
N THR A 48 6.67 -2.63 15.49
CA THR A 48 6.03 -3.16 16.71
C THR A 48 6.53 -2.48 17.99
N SER A 49 7.56 -1.66 17.89
CA SER A 49 8.10 -0.81 18.94
C SER A 49 8.83 0.39 18.34
N PHE A 50 9.20 1.36 19.16
CA PHE A 50 10.02 2.49 18.69
C PHE A 50 11.44 2.03 18.31
N ASP A 51 12.02 1.09 19.03
CA ASP A 51 13.32 0.51 18.68
C ASP A 51 13.28 -0.22 17.32
N ASP A 52 12.18 -0.93 17.04
CA ASP A 52 11.95 -1.57 15.75
C ASP A 52 11.81 -0.52 14.62
N PHE A 53 11.13 0.60 14.92
CA PHE A 53 11.07 1.75 14.00
C PHE A 53 12.47 2.31 13.73
N GLN A 54 13.26 2.56 14.76
CA GLN A 54 14.62 3.07 14.60
C GLN A 54 15.52 2.12 13.81
N THR A 55 15.38 0.83 14.02
CA THR A 55 16.12 -0.19 13.25
C THR A 55 15.80 -0.14 11.77
N LYS A 56 14.52 0.02 11.40
CA LYS A 56 14.03 -0.01 10.00
C LYS A 56 14.12 1.33 9.30
N PHE A 57 13.82 2.42 10.02
CA PHE A 57 13.64 3.74 9.44
C PHE A 57 14.64 4.80 9.91
N GLY A 58 15.53 4.42 10.82
CA GLY A 58 16.52 5.33 11.36
C GLY A 58 16.03 6.16 12.53
N GLY A 59 16.79 7.20 12.83
CA GLY A 59 16.54 8.09 13.95
C GLY A 59 15.62 9.27 13.61
N PHE A 60 15.84 10.33 14.35
CA PHE A 60 15.12 11.59 14.12
C PHE A 60 15.77 12.38 12.98
N THR A 61 14.94 13.08 12.20
CA THR A 61 15.38 14.00 11.15
C THR A 61 14.70 15.35 11.33
N PRO A 62 15.37 16.48 11.01
CA PRO A 62 14.76 17.80 11.11
C PRO A 62 13.64 18.01 10.07
N ASP A 63 13.60 17.20 9.03
CA ASP A 63 12.71 17.35 7.88
C ASP A 63 11.35 16.67 8.10
N SER A 64 11.14 15.98 9.23
CA SER A 64 9.90 15.21 9.45
C SER A 64 9.58 14.98 10.92
N ASP A 65 8.30 15.09 11.23
CA ASP A 65 7.74 14.76 12.55
C ASP A 65 7.41 13.26 12.71
N LEU A 66 7.65 12.41 11.68
CA LEU A 66 7.20 11.02 11.69
C LEU A 66 7.85 10.18 12.80
N ALA A 67 9.16 10.33 13.01
CA ALA A 67 9.87 9.61 14.09
C ALA A 67 9.37 10.05 15.49
N LEU A 68 9.07 11.34 15.67
CA LEU A 68 8.50 11.88 16.90
C LEU A 68 7.07 11.37 17.14
N ALA A 69 6.27 11.27 16.07
CA ALA A 69 4.93 10.71 16.13
C ALA A 69 4.95 9.20 16.43
N ALA A 70 5.89 8.44 15.86
CA ALA A 70 6.09 7.02 16.16
C ALA A 70 6.46 6.81 17.63
N MET A 71 7.42 7.60 18.15
CA MET A 71 7.78 7.60 19.57
C MET A 71 6.55 7.85 20.44
N GLY A 72 5.82 8.94 20.18
CA GLY A 72 4.62 9.30 20.94
C GLY A 72 3.52 8.22 20.84
N PHE A 73 3.37 7.55 19.70
CA PHE A 73 2.41 6.45 19.52
C PHE A 73 2.73 5.26 20.46
N PHE A 74 3.97 4.78 20.43
CA PHE A 74 4.36 3.65 21.26
C PHE A 74 4.37 3.98 22.76
N GLU A 75 4.85 5.15 23.16
CA GLU A 75 4.84 5.62 24.56
C GLU A 75 3.42 5.74 25.13
N ASN A 76 2.42 6.01 24.29
CA ASN A 76 1.03 6.17 24.70
C ASN A 76 0.19 4.88 24.57
N GLY A 77 0.80 3.74 24.21
CA GLY A 77 0.16 2.43 24.23
C GLY A 77 -0.15 1.85 22.85
N GLY A 78 0.40 2.45 21.78
CA GLY A 78 0.39 1.87 20.46
C GLY A 78 1.22 0.58 20.39
N ALA A 79 0.80 -0.39 19.58
CA ALA A 79 1.47 -1.67 19.44
C ALA A 79 1.86 -2.03 18.00
N GLN A 80 1.17 -1.49 17.02
CA GLN A 80 1.39 -1.77 15.59
C GLN A 80 1.28 -0.48 14.79
N LEU A 81 2.40 -0.09 14.19
CA LEU A 81 2.49 1.08 13.33
C LEU A 81 3.05 0.66 11.96
N TRP A 82 2.24 0.77 10.92
CA TRP A 82 2.70 0.64 9.54
C TRP A 82 3.24 1.97 9.07
N VAL A 83 4.48 1.99 8.68
CA VAL A 83 5.19 3.21 8.25
C VAL A 83 5.42 3.14 6.75
N VAL A 84 5.10 4.23 6.08
CA VAL A 84 5.41 4.46 4.66
C VAL A 84 6.36 5.64 4.57
N ARG A 85 7.59 5.37 4.15
CA ARG A 85 8.54 6.41 3.79
C ARG A 85 8.16 7.01 2.46
N THR A 86 8.00 8.33 2.40
CA THR A 86 7.86 9.08 1.15
C THR A 86 9.08 9.94 0.86
N THR A 87 9.24 10.30 -0.39
CA THR A 87 10.24 11.23 -0.93
C THR A 87 9.57 12.04 -2.04
N HIS A 88 10.27 12.98 -2.63
CA HIS A 88 9.75 13.61 -3.83
C HIS A 88 9.78 12.65 -5.03
N TYR A 89 8.67 12.60 -5.77
CA TYR A 89 8.55 11.88 -7.05
C TYR A 89 8.43 12.90 -8.17
N SER A 90 9.28 12.83 -9.18
CA SER A 90 9.13 13.69 -10.37
C SER A 90 7.81 13.40 -11.12
N ASN A 91 7.24 12.22 -10.91
CA ASN A 91 5.89 11.84 -11.32
C ASN A 91 5.31 10.88 -10.28
N VAL A 92 4.44 11.36 -9.41
CA VAL A 92 3.83 10.58 -8.33
C VAL A 92 3.03 9.36 -8.83
N ALA A 93 2.60 9.37 -10.09
CA ALA A 93 1.93 8.23 -10.72
C ALA A 93 2.89 7.11 -11.18
N ASN A 94 4.20 7.27 -10.95
CA ASN A 94 5.22 6.27 -11.23
C ASN A 94 6.19 6.19 -10.04
N ALA A 95 6.12 5.11 -9.26
CA ALA A 95 6.95 4.89 -8.07
C ALA A 95 8.47 4.89 -8.38
N ALA A 96 8.85 4.50 -9.59
CA ALA A 96 10.25 4.48 -10.02
C ALA A 96 10.87 5.88 -10.18
N THR A 97 10.07 6.95 -10.16
CA THR A 97 10.55 8.33 -10.28
C THR A 97 10.87 8.98 -8.93
N ALA A 98 11.02 8.20 -7.88
CA ALA A 98 11.53 8.65 -6.58
C ALA A 98 12.93 9.28 -6.76
N THR A 99 13.11 10.49 -6.22
CA THR A 99 14.34 11.27 -6.44
C THR A 99 15.44 11.01 -5.41
N ALA A 100 15.16 10.14 -4.43
CA ALA A 100 16.16 9.73 -3.46
C ALA A 100 17.22 8.81 -4.10
N VAL A 101 18.47 8.99 -3.69
CA VAL A 101 19.63 8.30 -4.27
C VAL A 101 20.38 7.54 -3.18
N ARG A 102 20.90 6.34 -3.50
CA ARG A 102 21.77 5.58 -2.60
C ARG A 102 23.17 6.17 -2.61
N ALA A 103 23.80 6.30 -1.44
CA ALA A 103 25.24 6.47 -1.37
C ALA A 103 25.94 5.18 -1.80
N ALA A 104 27.06 5.29 -2.46
CA ALA A 104 27.84 4.14 -2.90
C ALA A 104 29.34 4.36 -2.74
N GLY A 105 30.09 3.25 -2.62
CA GLY A 105 31.54 3.19 -2.62
C GLY A 105 32.02 1.88 -3.21
N PHE A 106 33.30 1.77 -3.56
CA PHE A 106 33.84 0.55 -4.15
C PHE A 106 35.01 0.02 -3.31
N LEU A 107 34.91 -1.22 -2.88
CA LEU A 107 36.07 -1.98 -2.43
C LEU A 107 36.87 -2.42 -3.65
N VAL A 108 38.16 -2.17 -3.65
CA VAL A 108 39.05 -2.54 -4.75
C VAL A 108 39.81 -3.81 -4.43
N ALA A 109 40.11 -4.61 -5.45
CA ALA A 109 40.98 -5.76 -5.33
C ALA A 109 41.98 -5.81 -6.50
N GLY A 110 43.09 -6.53 -6.33
CA GLY A 110 43.99 -6.85 -7.42
C GLY A 110 43.31 -7.84 -8.36
N GLY A 111 43.13 -7.49 -9.63
CA GLY A 111 42.44 -8.34 -10.60
C GLY A 111 42.73 -7.96 -12.04
N GLY A 112 42.18 -8.77 -12.96
CA GLY A 112 42.14 -8.43 -14.38
C GLY A 112 41.30 -7.18 -14.66
N PRO A 113 41.29 -6.69 -15.92
CA PRO A 113 40.51 -5.53 -16.30
C PRO A 113 39.01 -5.82 -16.11
N THR A 114 38.27 -4.80 -15.65
CA THR A 114 36.82 -4.91 -15.42
C THR A 114 35.98 -4.33 -16.56
N PRO A 115 34.77 -4.82 -16.80
CA PRO A 115 33.79 -4.20 -17.69
C PRO A 115 33.24 -2.89 -17.12
N GLY A 116 32.64 -2.05 -17.96
CA GLY A 116 31.71 -1.02 -17.52
C GLY A 116 30.42 -1.69 -17.07
N ILE A 117 29.84 -1.25 -15.93
CA ILE A 117 28.66 -1.88 -15.34
C ILE A 117 27.60 -0.83 -15.06
N LEU A 118 26.43 -0.96 -15.66
CA LEU A 118 25.26 -0.12 -15.46
C LEU A 118 24.15 -0.95 -14.79
N LEU A 119 23.72 -0.51 -13.63
CA LEU A 119 22.70 -1.20 -12.82
C LEU A 119 21.37 -0.44 -12.85
N GLY A 120 20.28 -1.16 -13.07
CA GLY A 120 18.94 -0.64 -12.89
C GLY A 120 18.58 -0.43 -11.42
N ALA A 121 17.68 0.49 -11.14
CA ALA A 121 17.14 0.73 -9.79
C ALA A 121 15.76 0.08 -9.58
N VAL A 122 15.10 -0.33 -10.66
CA VAL A 122 13.75 -0.89 -10.65
C VAL A 122 13.85 -2.41 -10.89
N PRO A 123 13.25 -3.25 -10.02
CA PRO A 123 13.16 -4.68 -10.26
C PRO A 123 12.12 -5.00 -11.34
N GLY A 124 12.37 -6.06 -12.13
CA GLY A 124 11.34 -6.62 -12.99
C GLY A 124 10.22 -7.33 -12.23
N PRO A 125 9.09 -7.69 -12.89
CA PRO A 125 8.83 -7.43 -14.32
C PRO A 125 8.56 -5.96 -14.62
N PHE A 126 9.02 -5.50 -15.80
CA PHE A 126 8.93 -4.10 -16.22
C PHE A 126 7.63 -3.83 -16.98
N VAL A 127 7.05 -2.66 -16.74
CA VAL A 127 5.88 -2.18 -17.49
C VAL A 127 6.35 -1.24 -18.59
N LEU A 128 6.22 -1.67 -19.83
CA LEU A 128 6.64 -0.96 -21.02
C LEU A 128 5.47 -0.64 -21.95
N HIS A 129 5.74 0.21 -22.93
CA HIS A 129 4.83 0.56 -24.03
C HIS A 129 5.47 0.19 -25.37
N ASP A 130 4.64 0.05 -26.39
CA ASP A 130 5.13 -0.20 -27.74
C ASP A 130 6.04 0.94 -28.21
N GLY A 131 7.26 0.58 -28.63
CA GLY A 131 8.30 1.54 -29.02
C GLY A 131 9.19 2.05 -27.88
N ASP A 132 9.02 1.62 -26.64
CA ASP A 132 9.97 1.92 -25.56
C ASP A 132 11.36 1.36 -25.89
N VAL A 133 12.40 2.10 -25.48
CA VAL A 133 13.78 1.77 -25.86
C VAL A 133 14.70 1.67 -24.64
N VAL A 134 15.67 0.78 -24.71
CA VAL A 134 16.95 0.88 -24.00
C VAL A 134 17.96 1.43 -25.00
N ARG A 135 18.43 2.66 -24.77
CA ARG A 135 19.42 3.33 -25.60
C ARG A 135 20.73 3.46 -24.85
N LEU A 136 21.76 2.84 -25.38
CA LEU A 136 23.08 2.80 -24.75
C LEU A 136 24.17 3.29 -25.68
N ALA A 137 25.07 4.13 -25.14
CA ALA A 137 26.41 4.33 -25.69
C ALA A 137 27.33 3.31 -25.04
N VAL A 138 28.07 2.54 -25.84
CA VAL A 138 28.97 1.48 -25.36
C VAL A 138 30.36 1.70 -25.94
N ASP A 139 31.40 1.70 -25.10
CA ASP A 139 32.82 1.86 -25.47
C ASP A 139 33.08 3.10 -26.31
N GLY A 140 32.35 4.21 -26.03
CA GLY A 140 32.45 5.48 -26.77
C GLY A 140 31.84 5.45 -28.17
N ALA A 141 31.16 4.39 -28.56
CA ALA A 141 30.38 4.30 -29.80
C ALA A 141 29.11 5.17 -29.72
N PRO A 142 28.54 5.57 -30.89
CA PRO A 142 27.23 6.23 -30.90
C PRO A 142 26.14 5.38 -30.23
N ASP A 143 25.11 6.05 -29.72
CA ASP A 143 23.95 5.42 -29.10
C ASP A 143 23.35 4.33 -29.99
N ALA A 144 23.09 3.17 -29.42
CA ALA A 144 22.40 2.05 -30.05
C ALA A 144 21.08 1.78 -29.33
N ASP A 145 20.05 1.47 -30.09
CA ASP A 145 18.68 1.28 -29.59
C ASP A 145 18.29 -0.20 -29.57
N ALA A 146 17.85 -0.65 -28.40
CA ALA A 146 17.11 -1.89 -28.24
C ALA A 146 15.64 -1.52 -28.04
N VAL A 147 14.81 -1.76 -29.04
CA VAL A 147 13.40 -1.34 -29.07
C VAL A 147 12.50 -2.50 -28.64
N PHE A 148 11.58 -2.21 -27.73
CA PHE A 148 10.56 -3.15 -27.26
C PHE A 148 9.28 -2.92 -28.04
N ASN A 149 8.77 -3.95 -28.67
CA ASN A 149 7.58 -3.87 -29.48
C ASN A 149 6.56 -4.93 -29.02
N GLY A 150 5.29 -4.50 -28.99
CA GLY A 150 4.19 -5.41 -28.71
C GLY A 150 2.87 -4.91 -29.23
N SER A 151 2.08 -5.77 -29.79
CA SER A 151 0.73 -5.43 -30.21
C SER A 151 -0.29 -6.39 -29.61
N ALA A 152 -1.45 -5.85 -29.24
CA ALA A 152 -2.54 -6.65 -28.73
C ALA A 152 -3.18 -7.51 -29.82
N ALA A 153 -3.47 -8.76 -29.49
CA ALA A 153 -4.34 -9.59 -30.30
C ALA A 153 -5.71 -8.94 -30.42
N ALA A 154 -6.28 -8.92 -31.63
CA ALA A 154 -7.61 -8.39 -31.82
C ALA A 154 -8.33 -9.09 -32.97
N MET A 155 -9.66 -9.21 -32.86
CA MET A 155 -10.52 -9.73 -33.91
C MET A 155 -11.78 -8.89 -34.00
N ALA A 156 -12.35 -8.82 -35.17
CA ALA A 156 -13.57 -8.06 -35.46
C ALA A 156 -14.71 -9.00 -35.83
N ALA A 157 -15.92 -8.59 -35.52
CA ALA A 157 -17.15 -9.20 -36.03
C ALA A 157 -17.21 -9.13 -37.56
N GLY A 158 -17.98 -10.00 -38.18
CA GLY A 158 -18.05 -10.13 -39.64
C GLY A 158 -18.67 -8.94 -40.37
N GLY A 159 -19.25 -7.97 -39.66
CA GLY A 159 -19.86 -6.77 -40.23
C GLY A 159 -20.23 -5.74 -39.18
N ALA A 160 -20.67 -4.57 -39.66
CA ALA A 160 -21.17 -3.53 -38.77
C ALA A 160 -22.59 -3.84 -38.29
N GLY A 161 -22.93 -3.39 -37.07
CA GLY A 161 -24.28 -3.45 -36.54
C GLY A 161 -25.27 -2.57 -37.36
N PRO A 162 -26.58 -2.70 -37.13
CA PRO A 162 -27.19 -3.44 -36.03
C PRO A 162 -27.15 -4.97 -36.23
N TYR A 163 -27.05 -5.71 -35.15
CA TYR A 163 -26.99 -7.19 -35.11
C TYR A 163 -28.35 -7.74 -34.66
N ALA A 164 -28.90 -8.71 -35.42
CA ALA A 164 -30.16 -9.35 -35.08
C ALA A 164 -29.93 -10.46 -34.04
N LEU A 165 -29.71 -10.08 -32.79
CA LEU A 165 -29.56 -11.00 -31.69
C LEU A 165 -30.95 -11.43 -31.13
N ALA A 166 -30.96 -12.46 -30.32
CA ALA A 166 -32.14 -12.92 -29.59
C ALA A 166 -31.78 -13.14 -28.11
N ASP A 167 -32.78 -13.07 -27.26
CA ASP A 167 -32.66 -13.30 -25.82
C ASP A 167 -32.10 -14.71 -25.54
N GLY A 168 -31.12 -14.80 -24.68
CA GLY A 168 -30.48 -16.07 -24.30
C GLY A 168 -29.40 -16.58 -25.26
N LEU A 169 -29.01 -15.84 -26.29
CA LEU A 169 -27.86 -16.21 -27.14
C LEU A 169 -26.56 -16.03 -26.32
N GLU A 170 -25.60 -16.91 -26.58
CA GLU A 170 -24.30 -16.94 -25.90
C GLU A 170 -23.15 -16.71 -26.87
N LEU A 171 -22.11 -16.01 -26.44
CA LEU A 171 -20.82 -15.92 -27.09
C LEU A 171 -19.76 -16.52 -26.15
N LEU A 172 -19.03 -17.53 -26.64
CA LEU A 172 -17.95 -18.17 -25.92
C LEU A 172 -16.62 -17.62 -26.43
N LEU A 173 -15.78 -17.14 -25.53
CA LEU A 173 -14.49 -16.54 -25.87
C LEU A 173 -13.39 -16.89 -24.85
N ARG A 174 -12.15 -16.79 -25.31
CA ARG A 174 -10.95 -16.92 -24.47
C ARG A 174 -10.00 -15.76 -24.75
N VAL A 175 -9.39 -15.25 -23.68
CA VAL A 175 -8.35 -14.22 -23.76
C VAL A 175 -7.08 -14.77 -23.11
N ASP A 176 -5.93 -14.59 -23.75
CA ASP A 176 -4.57 -14.93 -23.27
C ASP A 176 -4.44 -16.38 -22.75
N ASN A 177 -5.08 -17.33 -23.43
CA ASN A 177 -5.16 -18.74 -23.04
C ASN A 177 -5.82 -18.98 -21.66
N GLY A 178 -6.56 -17.99 -21.13
CA GLY A 178 -7.35 -18.13 -19.92
C GLY A 178 -8.52 -19.11 -20.07
N LEU A 179 -9.30 -19.21 -19.01
CA LEU A 179 -10.53 -20.02 -19.01
C LEU A 179 -11.53 -19.44 -20.02
N GLU A 180 -12.40 -20.31 -20.55
CA GLU A 180 -13.49 -19.89 -21.41
C GLU A 180 -14.48 -19.03 -20.65
N GLN A 181 -14.82 -17.90 -21.23
CA GLN A 181 -15.76 -16.92 -20.70
C GLN A 181 -17.03 -16.96 -21.56
N THR A 182 -18.17 -16.98 -20.91
CA THR A 182 -19.49 -17.02 -21.56
C THR A 182 -20.17 -15.67 -21.41
N VAL A 183 -20.41 -14.98 -22.51
CA VAL A 183 -21.23 -13.76 -22.54
C VAL A 183 -22.64 -14.18 -22.92
N LEU A 184 -23.58 -13.98 -22.01
CA LEU A 184 -25.00 -14.21 -22.26
C LEU A 184 -25.65 -12.86 -22.65
N PHE A 185 -26.29 -12.83 -23.82
CA PHE A 185 -27.04 -11.66 -24.27
C PHE A 185 -28.49 -11.73 -23.77
N SER A 186 -28.85 -10.83 -22.88
CA SER A 186 -30.20 -10.72 -22.35
C SER A 186 -30.94 -9.54 -22.96
N ALA A 187 -32.20 -9.73 -23.30
CA ALA A 187 -33.02 -8.65 -23.83
C ALA A 187 -33.09 -7.41 -22.92
N ALA A 188 -32.81 -7.56 -21.63
CA ALA A 188 -32.75 -6.46 -20.66
C ALA A 188 -31.56 -5.52 -20.85
N ASP A 189 -30.53 -5.95 -21.57
CA ASP A 189 -29.28 -5.20 -21.78
C ASP A 189 -29.30 -4.36 -23.05
N PHE A 190 -30.38 -4.44 -23.84
CA PHE A 190 -30.55 -3.81 -25.16
C PHE A 190 -31.83 -2.98 -25.24
N ALA A 191 -31.75 -1.90 -25.95
CA ALA A 191 -32.97 -1.14 -26.30
C ALA A 191 -33.90 -1.94 -27.24
N ASP A 192 -33.30 -2.63 -28.20
CA ASP A 192 -33.96 -3.60 -29.10
C ASP A 192 -32.91 -4.69 -29.45
N ILE A 193 -33.02 -5.83 -28.84
CA ILE A 193 -32.03 -6.93 -29.05
C ILE A 193 -32.07 -7.47 -30.50
N ALA A 194 -33.23 -7.34 -31.21
CA ALA A 194 -33.31 -7.75 -32.60
C ALA A 194 -32.61 -6.76 -33.56
N ASN A 195 -32.30 -5.55 -33.08
CA ASN A 195 -31.55 -4.52 -33.78
C ASN A 195 -30.42 -3.96 -32.90
N ALA A 196 -29.73 -4.83 -32.22
CA ALA A 196 -28.67 -4.49 -31.23
C ALA A 196 -27.57 -3.66 -31.89
N THR A 197 -27.31 -2.48 -31.36
CA THR A 197 -26.18 -1.65 -31.84
C THR A 197 -24.83 -2.26 -31.43
N ALA A 198 -23.80 -1.97 -32.21
CA ALA A 198 -22.45 -2.42 -31.86
C ALA A 198 -22.05 -1.98 -30.47
N THR A 199 -22.46 -0.79 -30.03
CA THR A 199 -22.18 -0.23 -28.71
C THR A 199 -22.81 -1.04 -27.58
N GLU A 200 -24.06 -1.43 -27.72
CA GLU A 200 -24.77 -2.28 -26.74
C GLU A 200 -24.13 -3.65 -26.67
N VAL A 201 -23.82 -4.26 -27.83
CA VAL A 201 -23.12 -5.56 -27.87
C VAL A 201 -21.74 -5.48 -27.19
N ALA A 202 -20.97 -4.43 -27.48
CA ALA A 202 -19.68 -4.23 -26.83
C ALA A 202 -19.82 -3.99 -25.32
N ALA A 203 -20.87 -3.30 -24.88
CA ALA A 203 -21.16 -3.11 -23.45
C ALA A 203 -21.48 -4.43 -22.74
N ALA A 204 -22.33 -5.28 -23.35
CA ALA A 204 -22.65 -6.60 -22.82
C ALA A 204 -21.41 -7.50 -22.73
N ILE A 205 -20.54 -7.47 -23.73
CA ILE A 205 -19.26 -8.21 -23.70
C ILE A 205 -18.36 -7.66 -22.60
N ASN A 206 -18.20 -6.34 -22.47
CA ASN A 206 -17.35 -5.70 -21.47
C ASN A 206 -17.85 -5.90 -20.03
N ALA A 207 -19.09 -6.27 -19.84
CA ALA A 207 -19.62 -6.62 -18.52
C ALA A 207 -19.09 -7.99 -18.02
N VAL A 208 -18.58 -8.84 -18.92
CA VAL A 208 -18.18 -10.21 -18.63
C VAL A 208 -16.71 -10.46 -18.91
N ILE A 209 -16.18 -9.87 -20.01
CA ILE A 209 -14.81 -10.16 -20.45
C ILE A 209 -13.76 -9.77 -19.42
N VAL A 210 -12.83 -10.67 -19.16
CA VAL A 210 -11.67 -10.47 -18.27
C VAL A 210 -10.40 -10.63 -19.09
N GLY A 211 -9.46 -9.70 -18.90
CA GLY A 211 -8.18 -9.67 -19.62
C GLY A 211 -8.26 -9.12 -21.04
N GLY A 212 -9.40 -8.57 -21.42
CA GLY A 212 -9.62 -7.96 -22.73
C GLY A 212 -10.78 -6.99 -22.73
N ARG A 213 -11.01 -6.35 -23.88
CA ARG A 213 -12.08 -5.37 -24.07
C ARG A 213 -12.73 -5.45 -25.44
N ALA A 214 -13.99 -5.10 -25.49
CA ALA A 214 -14.74 -4.89 -26.72
C ALA A 214 -14.82 -3.39 -27.04
N THR A 215 -14.58 -3.02 -28.28
CA THR A 215 -14.68 -1.66 -28.83
C THR A 215 -15.50 -1.66 -30.12
N THR A 216 -15.88 -0.50 -30.64
CA THR A 216 -16.78 -0.43 -31.82
C THR A 216 -16.25 0.49 -32.90
N PRO A 217 -15.01 0.33 -33.38
CA PRO A 217 -14.50 1.16 -34.47
C PRO A 217 -15.34 0.97 -35.74
N GLY A 218 -15.81 2.09 -36.31
CA GLY A 218 -16.64 2.06 -37.53
C GLY A 218 -17.96 1.29 -37.39
N GLY A 219 -18.49 1.14 -36.18
CA GLY A 219 -19.75 0.40 -35.92
C GLY A 219 -19.61 -1.12 -35.94
N ILE A 220 -18.37 -1.65 -35.95
CA ILE A 220 -18.06 -3.08 -35.89
C ILE A 220 -17.59 -3.43 -34.51
N VAL A 221 -18.13 -4.49 -33.90
CA VAL A 221 -17.62 -4.98 -32.62
C VAL A 221 -16.23 -5.60 -32.81
N ARG A 222 -15.24 -5.08 -32.08
CA ARG A 222 -13.86 -5.57 -32.08
C ARG A 222 -13.47 -5.98 -30.69
N LEU A 223 -13.03 -7.22 -30.52
CA LEU A 223 -12.45 -7.76 -29.30
C LEU A 223 -10.92 -7.55 -29.34
N ALA A 224 -10.34 -7.16 -28.24
CA ALA A 224 -8.89 -7.08 -28.09
C ALA A 224 -8.47 -7.57 -26.71
N SER A 225 -7.31 -8.22 -26.62
CA SER A 225 -6.64 -8.51 -25.35
C SER A 225 -6.09 -7.23 -24.73
N ASP A 226 -5.99 -7.19 -23.39
CA ASP A 226 -5.28 -6.14 -22.66
C ASP A 226 -3.76 -6.42 -22.59
N THR A 227 -3.33 -7.61 -22.94
CA THR A 227 -1.92 -7.98 -23.08
C THR A 227 -1.41 -7.51 -24.45
N GLU A 228 -0.20 -6.95 -24.48
CA GLU A 228 0.46 -6.44 -25.69
C GLU A 228 1.77 -7.19 -25.89
N GLY A 229 1.84 -8.10 -26.86
CA GLY A 229 3.02 -8.91 -27.13
C GLY A 229 2.67 -10.28 -27.71
N THR A 230 3.65 -11.16 -27.79
CA THR A 230 3.50 -12.51 -28.43
C THR A 230 2.64 -13.48 -27.62
N ALA A 231 2.43 -13.22 -26.31
CA ALA A 231 1.50 -13.99 -25.47
C ALA A 231 0.05 -13.53 -25.61
N SER A 232 -0.18 -12.35 -26.20
CA SER A 232 -1.52 -11.80 -26.42
C SER A 232 -2.33 -12.69 -27.37
N ARG A 233 -3.53 -13.08 -26.96
CA ARG A 233 -4.41 -13.95 -27.73
C ARG A 233 -5.87 -13.67 -27.47
N VAL A 234 -6.67 -13.60 -28.53
CA VAL A 234 -8.13 -13.55 -28.45
C VAL A 234 -8.71 -14.61 -29.36
N GLN A 235 -9.66 -15.36 -28.87
CA GLN A 235 -10.35 -16.39 -29.64
C GLN A 235 -11.82 -16.42 -29.26
N VAL A 236 -12.69 -16.41 -30.26
CA VAL A 236 -14.09 -16.79 -30.08
C VAL A 236 -14.15 -18.31 -30.34
N THR A 237 -14.45 -19.07 -29.29
CA THR A 237 -14.45 -20.54 -29.30
C THR A 237 -15.77 -21.10 -29.79
N GLY A 238 -16.85 -20.28 -29.78
CA GLY A 238 -18.16 -20.68 -30.23
C GLY A 238 -19.28 -19.80 -29.66
N GLY A 239 -20.40 -20.41 -29.42
CA GLY A 239 -21.60 -19.78 -28.89
C GLY A 239 -22.64 -19.47 -29.98
N THR A 240 -23.93 -19.51 -29.61
CA THR A 240 -25.07 -19.32 -30.54
C THR A 240 -25.11 -17.91 -31.10
N ALA A 241 -24.65 -16.91 -30.38
CA ALA A 241 -24.57 -15.53 -30.86
C ALA A 241 -23.54 -15.34 -32.00
N ASN A 242 -22.51 -16.21 -32.08
CA ASN A 242 -21.49 -16.07 -33.11
C ASN A 242 -22.02 -16.33 -34.53
N ALA A 243 -23.16 -16.99 -34.66
CA ALA A 243 -23.86 -17.13 -35.96
C ALA A 243 -24.27 -15.78 -36.51
N VAL A 244 -24.57 -14.79 -35.65
CA VAL A 244 -24.97 -13.42 -36.01
C VAL A 244 -23.74 -12.49 -36.02
N LEU A 245 -22.89 -12.56 -35.02
CA LEU A 245 -21.74 -11.67 -34.89
C LEU A 245 -20.58 -12.03 -35.85
N ALA A 246 -20.51 -13.30 -36.28
CA ALA A 246 -19.61 -13.81 -37.29
C ALA A 246 -18.11 -13.51 -36.98
N PHE A 247 -17.69 -13.60 -35.73
CA PHE A 247 -16.27 -13.55 -35.41
C PHE A 247 -15.55 -14.79 -36.00
N PRO A 248 -14.32 -14.61 -36.47
CA PRO A 248 -13.50 -15.73 -36.91
C PRO A 248 -13.28 -16.78 -35.80
N SER A 249 -13.33 -18.05 -36.12
CA SER A 249 -13.03 -19.14 -35.17
C SER A 249 -11.53 -19.31 -34.90
N ALA A 250 -10.67 -18.87 -35.83
CA ALA A 250 -9.24 -18.88 -35.66
C ALA A 250 -8.84 -17.82 -34.59
N ALA A 251 -7.98 -18.23 -33.66
CA ALA A 251 -7.45 -17.29 -32.68
C ALA A 251 -6.64 -16.19 -33.37
N SER A 252 -6.88 -14.95 -32.97
CA SER A 252 -5.96 -13.85 -33.23
C SER A 252 -4.85 -13.87 -32.19
N VAL A 253 -3.63 -13.58 -32.62
CA VAL A 253 -2.45 -13.49 -31.75
C VAL A 253 -1.83 -12.11 -31.91
N GLY A 254 -1.28 -11.58 -30.81
CA GLY A 254 -0.48 -10.38 -30.81
C GLY A 254 0.88 -10.62 -31.44
N GLY A 255 1.61 -9.55 -31.69
CA GLY A 255 2.96 -9.58 -32.24
C GLY A 255 3.93 -8.79 -31.38
N GLY A 256 5.21 -8.93 -31.67
CA GLY A 256 6.26 -8.18 -30.97
C GLY A 256 7.48 -9.03 -30.67
N ASN A 257 8.36 -8.51 -29.84
CA ASN A 257 9.60 -9.16 -29.42
C ASN A 257 9.62 -9.56 -27.93
N VAL A 258 8.52 -9.29 -27.21
CA VAL A 258 8.30 -9.71 -25.82
C VAL A 258 6.94 -10.40 -25.69
N ALA A 259 6.77 -11.20 -24.65
CA ALA A 259 5.51 -11.90 -24.39
C ALA A 259 4.39 -10.92 -24.00
N ASN A 260 4.69 -9.98 -23.11
CA ASN A 260 3.74 -8.98 -22.65
C ASN A 260 4.48 -7.70 -22.23
N LEU A 261 4.23 -6.60 -22.93
CA LEU A 261 4.83 -5.29 -22.61
C LEU A 261 4.51 -4.80 -21.20
N ARG A 262 3.41 -5.24 -20.61
CA ARG A 262 3.00 -4.84 -19.26
C ARG A 262 3.66 -5.66 -18.14
N ALA A 263 4.46 -6.68 -18.50
CA ALA A 263 5.16 -7.53 -17.56
C ALA A 263 6.37 -8.18 -18.25
N VAL A 264 7.35 -7.36 -18.64
CA VAL A 264 8.55 -7.82 -19.33
C VAL A 264 9.57 -8.31 -18.31
N GLU A 265 9.92 -9.58 -18.38
CA GLU A 265 10.89 -10.22 -17.50
C GLU A 265 12.33 -9.83 -17.88
N VAL A 266 13.26 -9.86 -16.92
CA VAL A 266 14.68 -9.57 -17.18
C VAL A 266 15.25 -10.44 -18.32
N ALA A 267 14.83 -11.70 -18.42
CA ALA A 267 15.26 -12.61 -19.49
C ALA A 267 14.82 -12.13 -20.89
N GLU A 268 13.67 -11.49 -21.01
CA GLU A 268 13.19 -10.91 -22.25
C GLU A 268 13.95 -9.63 -22.59
N VAL A 269 14.20 -8.78 -21.57
CA VAL A 269 15.06 -7.61 -21.73
C VAL A 269 16.45 -8.02 -22.23
N LYS A 270 17.04 -9.05 -21.63
CA LYS A 270 18.31 -9.67 -22.07
C LYS A 270 18.25 -10.03 -23.56
N ALA A 271 17.25 -10.77 -23.96
CA ALA A 271 17.12 -11.24 -25.35
C ALA A 271 17.03 -10.06 -26.35
N VAL A 272 16.27 -9.02 -26.01
CA VAL A 272 16.07 -7.86 -26.88
C VAL A 272 17.32 -6.99 -26.91
N VAL A 273 17.92 -6.69 -25.76
CA VAL A 273 19.09 -5.81 -25.67
C VAL A 273 20.34 -6.45 -26.26
N GLU A 274 20.65 -7.69 -25.93
CA GLU A 274 21.84 -8.38 -26.46
C GLU A 274 21.75 -8.65 -27.98
N ALA A 275 20.54 -8.86 -28.51
CA ALA A 275 20.34 -8.97 -29.94
C ALA A 275 20.58 -7.64 -30.69
N ALA A 276 20.20 -6.51 -30.08
CA ALA A 276 20.36 -5.19 -30.66
C ALA A 276 21.76 -4.59 -30.41
N ILE A 277 22.34 -4.88 -29.25
CA ILE A 277 23.60 -4.31 -28.77
C ILE A 277 24.53 -5.44 -28.30
N PRO A 278 25.16 -6.19 -29.21
CA PRO A 278 25.94 -7.38 -28.86
C PRO A 278 27.24 -7.09 -28.09
N THR A 279 27.55 -5.83 -27.87
CA THR A 279 28.70 -5.34 -27.08
C THR A 279 28.39 -5.30 -25.57
N VAL A 280 27.18 -5.61 -25.16
CA VAL A 280 26.80 -5.75 -23.76
C VAL A 280 26.23 -7.13 -23.45
N THR A 281 26.30 -7.50 -22.18
CA THR A 281 25.54 -8.62 -21.58
C THR A 281 24.55 -8.06 -20.59
N VAL A 282 23.38 -8.66 -20.51
CA VAL A 282 22.31 -8.27 -19.57
C VAL A 282 21.95 -9.47 -18.70
N ASP A 283 22.00 -9.30 -17.40
CA ASP A 283 21.63 -10.34 -16.43
C ASP A 283 20.70 -9.75 -15.35
N ALA A 284 20.11 -10.63 -14.55
CA ALA A 284 19.38 -10.24 -13.37
C ALA A 284 20.37 -9.91 -12.25
N GLY A 285 20.43 -8.66 -11.87
CA GLY A 285 21.14 -8.21 -10.68
C GLY A 285 20.40 -8.57 -9.39
N VAL A 286 21.04 -8.28 -8.26
CA VAL A 286 20.47 -8.54 -6.93
C VAL A 286 19.15 -7.80 -6.76
N GLY A 287 18.11 -8.52 -6.35
CA GLY A 287 16.76 -7.95 -6.24
C GLY A 287 15.97 -7.89 -7.53
N GLY A 288 16.41 -8.55 -8.61
CA GLY A 288 15.68 -8.61 -9.88
C GLY A 288 15.79 -7.35 -10.74
N VAL A 289 16.76 -6.48 -10.47
CA VAL A 289 17.06 -5.29 -11.29
C VAL A 289 17.89 -5.69 -12.52
N LEU A 290 17.98 -4.82 -13.52
CA LEU A 290 18.88 -5.03 -14.65
C LEU A 290 20.34 -4.82 -14.24
N ASP A 291 21.22 -5.71 -14.70
CA ASP A 291 22.67 -5.63 -14.63
C ASP A 291 23.21 -5.70 -16.07
N ILE A 292 23.61 -4.52 -16.61
CA ILE A 292 24.10 -4.39 -17.96
C ILE A 292 25.63 -4.18 -17.89
N ARG A 293 26.39 -5.04 -18.55
CA ARG A 293 27.85 -5.04 -18.56
C ARG A 293 28.40 -4.95 -19.97
N THR A 294 29.47 -4.24 -20.18
CA THR A 294 30.19 -4.31 -21.43
C THR A 294 30.87 -5.68 -21.62
N VAL A 295 30.90 -6.18 -22.83
CA VAL A 295 31.69 -7.38 -23.17
C VAL A 295 33.21 -7.06 -23.11
N ALA A 296 33.57 -5.85 -23.51
CA ALA A 296 34.92 -5.33 -23.35
C ALA A 296 35.22 -5.08 -21.87
N THR A 297 36.52 -5.14 -21.51
CA THR A 297 37.02 -4.88 -20.15
C THR A 297 38.19 -3.89 -20.20
N GLY A 298 38.44 -3.19 -19.11
CA GLY A 298 39.52 -2.22 -18.98
C GLY A 298 39.07 -0.77 -19.08
N PRO A 299 39.99 0.20 -19.03
CA PRO A 299 39.66 1.64 -19.00
C PRO A 299 38.93 2.19 -20.23
N GLY A 300 38.97 1.45 -21.33
CA GLY A 300 38.24 1.81 -22.55
C GLY A 300 36.82 1.25 -22.61
N ALA A 301 36.53 0.27 -21.74
CA ALA A 301 35.18 -0.31 -21.64
C ALA A 301 34.27 0.67 -20.91
N SER A 302 33.17 1.04 -21.52
CA SER A 302 32.22 1.98 -20.90
C SER A 302 30.81 1.75 -21.38
N VAL A 303 29.83 1.96 -20.49
CA VAL A 303 28.40 1.92 -20.81
C VAL A 303 27.70 3.12 -20.18
N GLN A 304 26.82 3.74 -20.95
CA GLN A 304 26.02 4.88 -20.50
C GLN A 304 24.62 4.77 -21.09
N ALA A 305 23.59 4.90 -20.27
CA ALA A 305 22.23 5.02 -20.78
C ALA A 305 21.96 6.47 -21.21
N ALA A 306 21.36 6.63 -22.38
CA ALA A 306 20.89 7.94 -22.85
C ALA A 306 19.57 8.31 -22.15
N ALA A 307 19.28 9.62 -22.09
CA ALA A 307 18.05 10.15 -21.49
C ALA A 307 16.75 9.65 -22.14
N ALA A 308 16.83 9.10 -23.35
CA ALA A 308 15.70 8.49 -24.04
C ALA A 308 15.39 7.06 -23.61
N THR A 309 16.24 6.45 -22.76
CA THR A 309 15.97 5.12 -22.21
C THR A 309 14.71 5.15 -21.35
N ALA A 310 13.83 4.12 -21.51
CA ALA A 310 12.58 4.04 -20.76
C ALA A 310 12.82 4.08 -19.25
N ALA A 311 12.13 4.98 -18.56
CA ALA A 311 12.28 5.18 -17.12
C ALA A 311 11.92 3.93 -16.28
N ALA A 312 11.13 3.01 -16.87
CA ALA A 312 10.73 1.75 -16.24
C ALA A 312 11.91 0.88 -15.79
N PHE A 313 13.09 1.03 -16.43
CA PHE A 313 14.28 0.26 -16.07
C PHE A 313 15.08 0.87 -14.92
N GLY A 314 14.86 2.15 -14.60
CA GLY A 314 15.60 2.85 -13.55
C GLY A 314 17.10 2.95 -13.81
N LEU A 315 17.52 2.99 -15.07
CA LEU A 315 18.92 3.16 -15.48
C LEU A 315 19.31 4.63 -15.33
N ASP A 316 20.45 4.90 -14.68
CA ASP A 316 21.00 6.24 -14.62
C ASP A 316 21.69 6.64 -15.93
N ASN A 317 21.92 7.94 -16.11
CA ASN A 317 22.59 8.48 -17.30
C ASN A 317 24.10 8.73 -17.07
N ALA A 318 24.68 8.18 -16.00
CA ALA A 318 26.10 8.34 -15.72
C ALA A 318 26.92 7.42 -16.63
N LEU A 319 28.14 7.86 -16.92
CA LEU A 319 29.13 7.04 -17.64
C LEU A 319 29.75 6.02 -16.67
N HIS A 320 29.54 4.74 -16.94
CA HIS A 320 30.11 3.64 -16.15
C HIS A 320 31.29 3.02 -16.90
N SER A 321 32.49 3.26 -16.42
CA SER A 321 33.72 2.78 -17.06
C SER A 321 34.30 1.56 -16.35
N GLY A 322 34.88 0.66 -17.11
CA GLY A 322 35.74 -0.41 -16.60
C GLY A 322 37.07 0.09 -16.09
N ALA A 323 37.83 -0.77 -15.43
CA ALA A 323 39.14 -0.44 -14.87
C ALA A 323 40.28 -1.29 -15.47
N ALA A 324 41.51 -0.75 -15.40
CA ALA A 324 42.73 -1.47 -15.84
C ALA A 324 43.07 -2.64 -14.92
N SER A 325 43.87 -3.60 -15.42
CA SER A 325 44.49 -4.61 -14.58
C SER A 325 45.37 -3.97 -13.48
N GLY A 326 45.21 -4.40 -12.27
CA GLY A 326 46.03 -3.97 -11.12
C GLY A 326 45.27 -3.50 -9.89
N THR A 327 44.28 -2.65 -10.07
CA THR A 327 43.28 -2.31 -9.03
C THR A 327 41.94 -2.14 -9.69
N ALA A 328 41.03 -3.06 -9.42
CA ALA A 328 39.71 -3.05 -10.01
C ALA A 328 38.64 -2.98 -8.90
N ASN A 329 37.52 -2.35 -9.18
CA ASN A 329 36.36 -2.39 -8.31
C ASN A 329 35.90 -3.85 -8.16
N SER A 330 36.01 -4.37 -6.94
CA SER A 330 35.68 -5.76 -6.62
C SER A 330 34.27 -5.89 -6.06
N VAL A 331 33.92 -5.04 -5.12
CA VAL A 331 32.57 -5.02 -4.52
C VAL A 331 32.07 -3.58 -4.49
N ARG A 332 30.91 -3.34 -5.06
CA ARG A 332 30.17 -2.08 -4.86
C ARG A 332 29.40 -2.21 -3.55
N VAL A 333 29.65 -1.30 -2.64
CA VAL A 333 28.90 -1.19 -1.39
C VAL A 333 27.97 0.02 -1.52
N GLU A 334 26.70 -0.19 -1.28
CA GLU A 334 25.69 0.86 -1.35
C GLU A 334 24.90 0.95 -0.04
N GLY A 335 24.35 2.12 0.25
CA GLY A 335 23.32 2.21 1.31
C GLY A 335 22.20 1.21 1.05
N LYS A 336 21.71 0.54 2.10
CA LYS A 336 20.61 -0.43 2.03
C LYS A 336 19.40 0.17 1.30
N ASP A 337 19.05 1.39 1.69
CA ASP A 337 17.97 2.17 1.12
C ASP A 337 18.52 3.49 0.52
N PRO A 338 17.82 4.13 -0.41
CA PRO A 338 18.17 5.48 -0.84
C PRO A 338 18.13 6.45 0.34
N GLY A 339 19.09 7.38 0.42
CA GLY A 339 19.10 8.38 1.47
C GLY A 339 20.48 8.93 1.79
N ALA A 340 20.50 10.12 2.37
CA ALA A 340 21.71 10.78 2.79
C ALA A 340 22.39 10.13 4.00
N TYR A 341 21.67 9.31 4.78
CA TYR A 341 22.19 8.61 5.95
C TYR A 341 23.45 7.80 5.61
N ALA A 342 23.45 7.16 4.46
CA ALA A 342 24.54 6.28 4.07
C ALA A 342 25.83 7.04 3.67
N ASN A 343 25.79 8.37 3.52
CA ASN A 343 27.01 9.20 3.39
C ASN A 343 27.84 9.23 4.68
N ARG A 344 27.30 8.77 5.82
CA ARG A 344 28.01 8.63 7.11
C ARG A 344 28.50 7.21 7.33
N VAL A 345 28.24 6.31 6.38
CA VAL A 345 28.57 4.90 6.47
C VAL A 345 29.89 4.64 5.77
N GLU A 346 30.73 3.87 6.41
CA GLU A 346 31.99 3.35 5.87
C GLU A 346 31.96 1.82 5.87
N ALA A 347 32.50 1.24 4.82
CA ALA A 347 32.77 -0.20 4.71
C ALA A 347 34.25 -0.48 4.98
N GLU A 348 34.57 -1.16 6.05
CA GLU A 348 35.92 -1.53 6.40
C GLU A 348 36.17 -3.03 6.16
N VAL A 349 37.19 -3.33 5.35
CA VAL A 349 37.63 -4.70 5.08
C VAL A 349 38.82 -5.01 6.00
N ARG A 350 38.76 -6.18 6.64
CA ARG A 350 39.86 -6.74 7.43
C ARG A 350 40.23 -8.14 6.96
N ASN A 351 41.40 -8.61 7.39
CA ASN A 351 41.76 -10.02 7.22
C ASN A 351 40.74 -10.93 7.91
N ALA A 352 40.42 -12.05 7.27
CA ALA A 352 39.45 -13.00 7.79
C ALA A 352 39.82 -13.48 9.21
N THR A 353 38.85 -13.47 10.11
CA THR A 353 39.01 -13.93 11.51
C THR A 353 39.45 -15.38 11.61
N ASN A 354 39.11 -16.23 10.64
CA ASN A 354 39.57 -17.64 10.56
C ASN A 354 40.98 -17.79 9.98
N GLY A 355 41.65 -16.70 9.60
CA GLY A 355 42.99 -16.70 9.02
C GLY A 355 43.06 -17.23 7.57
N SER A 356 41.93 -17.46 6.91
CA SER A 356 41.91 -17.92 5.54
C SER A 356 42.39 -16.82 4.58
N PRO A 357 43.33 -17.11 3.67
CA PRO A 357 43.75 -16.16 2.65
C PRO A 357 42.73 -16.01 1.53
N SER A 358 41.68 -16.83 1.51
CA SER A 358 40.57 -16.79 0.53
C SER A 358 39.28 -16.21 1.10
N ALA A 359 39.36 -15.56 2.26
CA ALA A 359 38.23 -14.92 2.89
C ALA A 359 38.61 -13.53 3.45
N PHE A 360 37.64 -12.72 3.78
CA PHE A 360 37.78 -11.40 4.40
C PHE A 360 36.64 -11.12 5.37
N ASP A 361 36.86 -10.20 6.31
CA ASP A 361 35.83 -9.69 7.18
C ASP A 361 35.38 -8.32 6.66
N LEU A 362 34.05 -8.09 6.59
CA LEU A 362 33.45 -6.79 6.27
C LEU A 362 32.81 -6.22 7.54
N LEU A 363 33.20 -5.01 7.90
CA LEU A 363 32.61 -4.26 8.99
C LEU A 363 31.88 -3.04 8.41
N VAL A 364 30.72 -2.72 8.98
CA VAL A 364 29.96 -1.52 8.69
C VAL A 364 30.16 -0.54 9.84
N VAL A 365 30.63 0.65 9.52
CA VAL A 365 30.90 1.72 10.49
C VAL A 365 30.02 2.91 10.15
N GLU A 366 29.35 3.47 11.15
CA GLU A 366 28.56 4.72 10.99
C GLU A 366 29.03 5.72 12.04
N ASP A 367 29.41 6.91 11.60
CA ASP A 367 29.94 8.00 12.44
C ASP A 367 31.09 7.52 13.36
N GLY A 368 31.97 6.66 12.84
CA GLY A 368 33.09 6.09 13.57
C GLY A 368 32.74 4.97 14.55
N ALA A 369 31.47 4.57 14.63
CA ALA A 369 31.03 3.48 15.50
C ALA A 369 30.77 2.19 14.68
N TYR A 370 31.31 1.07 15.12
CA TYR A 370 31.02 -0.23 14.52
C TYR A 370 29.57 -0.62 14.75
N ARG A 371 28.84 -0.87 13.66
CA ARG A 371 27.42 -1.25 13.69
C ARG A 371 27.22 -2.72 13.42
N GLU A 372 27.87 -3.25 12.39
CA GLU A 372 27.71 -4.63 11.94
C GLU A 372 29.06 -5.24 11.58
N SER A 373 29.13 -6.56 11.64
CA SER A 373 30.32 -7.34 11.28
C SER A 373 29.91 -8.62 10.57
N PHE A 374 30.48 -8.84 9.40
CA PHE A 374 30.29 -10.02 8.57
C PHE A 374 31.63 -10.74 8.41
N PRO A 375 31.93 -11.72 9.27
CA PRO A 375 33.24 -12.38 9.26
C PRO A 375 33.32 -13.45 8.17
N ASN A 376 34.54 -13.68 7.67
CA ASN A 376 34.91 -14.79 6.80
C ASN A 376 34.09 -14.86 5.50
N LEU A 377 33.91 -13.74 4.84
CA LEU A 377 33.21 -13.64 3.55
C LEU A 377 34.09 -14.16 2.42
N SER A 378 33.46 -14.75 1.40
CA SER A 378 34.07 -15.25 0.18
C SER A 378 33.61 -14.44 -1.04
N MET A 379 34.47 -14.30 -2.03
CA MET A 379 34.11 -13.74 -3.35
C MET A 379 33.63 -14.80 -4.33
N SER A 380 33.57 -16.08 -3.95
CA SER A 380 33.09 -17.18 -4.81
C SER A 380 31.58 -17.35 -4.68
N PRO A 381 30.79 -17.21 -5.76
CA PRO A 381 29.33 -17.41 -5.71
C PRO A 381 28.88 -18.82 -5.28
N SER A 382 29.76 -19.82 -5.41
CA SER A 382 29.47 -21.20 -4.98
C SER A 382 29.75 -21.47 -3.50
N ASP A 383 30.33 -20.52 -2.80
CA ASP A 383 30.66 -20.63 -1.37
C ASP A 383 29.44 -20.27 -0.50
N GLY A 384 29.19 -21.04 0.55
CA GLY A 384 28.13 -20.73 1.52
C GLY A 384 28.31 -19.40 2.28
N ARG A 385 29.52 -18.80 2.20
CA ARG A 385 29.84 -17.49 2.78
C ARG A 385 30.01 -16.40 1.72
N TYR A 386 29.41 -16.58 0.55
CA TYR A 386 29.46 -15.59 -0.53
C TYR A 386 28.96 -14.23 -0.08
N VAL A 387 29.75 -13.19 -0.39
CA VAL A 387 29.55 -11.83 0.14
C VAL A 387 28.14 -11.29 -0.10
N GLU A 388 27.60 -11.44 -1.30
CA GLU A 388 26.25 -10.97 -1.61
C GLU A 388 25.17 -11.77 -0.84
N SER A 389 25.32 -13.09 -0.78
CA SER A 389 24.35 -13.96 -0.11
C SER A 389 24.28 -13.70 1.40
N ILE A 390 25.41 -13.33 2.02
CA ILE A 390 25.47 -13.10 3.46
C ILE A 390 25.05 -11.66 3.81
N VAL A 391 25.62 -10.66 3.13
CA VAL A 391 25.36 -9.25 3.46
C VAL A 391 23.97 -8.81 3.03
N ASN A 392 23.46 -9.34 1.91
CA ASN A 392 22.14 -8.99 1.40
C ASN A 392 21.03 -9.92 1.90
N ASP A 393 21.31 -10.88 2.78
CA ASP A 393 20.27 -11.79 3.30
C ASP A 393 19.11 -11.00 3.92
N ALA A 394 17.88 -11.39 3.57
CA ALA A 394 16.68 -10.65 3.97
C ALA A 394 16.40 -10.67 5.48
N ARG A 395 16.95 -11.66 6.21
CA ARG A 395 16.67 -11.84 7.64
C ARG A 395 17.86 -11.49 8.52
N ASN A 396 19.07 -11.88 8.09
CA ASN A 396 20.28 -11.78 8.88
C ASN A 396 21.36 -10.93 8.21
N GLY A 397 21.08 -10.34 7.07
CA GLY A 397 21.98 -9.44 6.36
C GLY A 397 22.03 -8.05 6.96
N SER A 398 22.78 -7.16 6.30
CA SER A 398 22.94 -5.79 6.75
C SER A 398 21.62 -5.00 6.73
N VAL A 399 21.39 -4.17 7.76
CA VAL A 399 20.35 -3.16 7.77
C VAL A 399 20.85 -1.78 7.32
N TYR A 400 22.16 -1.62 7.13
CA TYR A 400 22.79 -0.37 6.71
C TYR A 400 23.21 -0.34 5.25
N VAL A 401 23.74 -1.47 4.74
CA VAL A 401 24.32 -1.54 3.40
C VAL A 401 23.79 -2.74 2.60
N ARG A 402 23.94 -2.67 1.31
CA ARG A 402 23.90 -3.81 0.40
C ARG A 402 25.19 -3.86 -0.38
N VAL A 403 25.57 -5.03 -0.84
CA VAL A 403 26.81 -5.22 -1.61
C VAL A 403 26.49 -5.86 -2.95
N ILE A 404 27.29 -5.52 -3.95
CA ILE A 404 27.17 -6.03 -5.33
C ILE A 404 28.57 -6.43 -5.77
N ASP A 405 28.78 -7.71 -5.97
CA ASP A 405 30.04 -8.25 -6.51
C ASP A 405 30.19 -7.81 -7.97
N GLN A 406 31.34 -7.26 -8.31
CA GLN A 406 31.66 -6.83 -9.67
C GLN A 406 32.18 -7.98 -10.55
N LEU A 407 32.16 -9.21 -10.01
CA LEU A 407 32.50 -10.47 -10.69
C LEU A 407 33.86 -10.43 -11.40
N LEU A 408 34.88 -9.92 -10.72
CA LEU A 408 36.23 -9.90 -11.26
C LEU A 408 36.74 -11.32 -11.56
N VAL A 409 37.41 -11.49 -12.69
CA VAL A 409 38.02 -12.77 -13.07
C VAL A 409 38.99 -13.24 -11.99
N GLY A 410 38.80 -14.49 -11.54
CA GLY A 410 39.58 -15.08 -10.45
C GLY A 410 39.07 -14.73 -9.07
N ALA A 411 37.93 -14.01 -8.95
CA ALA A 411 37.30 -13.63 -7.68
C ALA A 411 38.28 -13.13 -6.61
N PRO A 412 39.11 -12.10 -6.92
CA PRO A 412 40.13 -11.62 -6.00
C PRO A 412 39.47 -10.99 -4.77
N ILE A 413 40.05 -11.29 -3.61
CA ILE A 413 39.56 -10.77 -2.33
C ILE A 413 40.02 -9.32 -2.15
N PRO A 414 39.12 -8.41 -1.71
CA PRO A 414 39.50 -7.07 -1.33
C PRO A 414 40.54 -7.10 -0.20
N PRO A 415 41.71 -6.43 -0.33
CA PRO A 415 42.66 -6.29 0.78
C PRO A 415 42.05 -5.42 1.87
N PRO A 416 42.66 -5.41 3.09
CA PRO A 416 42.28 -4.48 4.15
C PRO A 416 42.24 -3.03 3.65
N GLN A 417 41.10 -2.42 3.75
CA GLN A 417 40.82 -1.06 3.28
C GLN A 417 39.55 -0.51 3.92
N THR A 418 39.38 0.81 3.93
CA THR A 418 38.14 1.48 4.34
C THR A 418 37.64 2.36 3.21
N VAL A 419 36.36 2.26 2.92
CA VAL A 419 35.68 3.03 1.88
C VAL A 419 34.48 3.75 2.48
N ALA A 420 34.45 5.06 2.41
CA ALA A 420 33.30 5.87 2.73
C ALA A 420 32.29 5.83 1.57
N LEU A 421 31.01 5.68 1.89
CA LEU A 421 29.93 5.80 0.91
C LEU A 421 29.64 7.28 0.66
N ALA A 422 29.27 7.62 -0.56
CA ALA A 422 29.01 9.01 -0.96
C ALA A 422 27.90 9.08 -2.03
N GLY A 423 27.36 10.30 -2.22
CA GLY A 423 26.37 10.58 -3.27
C GLY A 423 24.93 10.23 -2.89
N GLY A 424 24.67 9.82 -1.66
CA GLY A 424 23.31 9.55 -1.17
C GLY A 424 22.50 10.83 -0.97
N SER A 425 21.22 10.79 -1.31
CA SER A 425 20.27 11.90 -1.15
C SER A 425 18.91 11.39 -0.72
N ASP A 426 18.25 12.12 0.19
CA ASP A 426 16.91 11.80 0.65
C ASP A 426 15.80 12.17 -0.35
N GLY A 427 16.16 12.90 -1.43
CA GLY A 427 15.22 13.28 -2.46
C GLY A 427 14.12 14.22 -1.96
N LEU A 428 14.43 15.16 -1.08
CA LEU A 428 13.44 16.08 -0.50
C LEU A 428 13.24 17.37 -1.28
N VAL A 429 14.11 17.64 -2.27
CA VAL A 429 13.98 18.84 -3.11
C VAL A 429 12.74 18.69 -3.99
N GLY A 430 11.78 19.61 -3.83
CA GLY A 430 10.51 19.57 -4.55
C GLY A 430 9.39 18.81 -3.84
N LEU A 431 9.64 18.26 -2.64
CA LEU A 431 8.64 17.52 -1.85
C LEU A 431 7.38 18.36 -1.63
N ASP A 432 6.24 17.88 -2.13
CA ASP A 432 4.97 18.57 -2.06
C ASP A 432 3.86 17.69 -1.45
N ASP A 433 2.62 18.17 -1.44
CA ASP A 433 1.49 17.44 -0.88
C ASP A 433 1.13 16.18 -1.70
N ASN A 434 1.41 16.18 -3.01
CA ASN A 434 1.10 15.05 -3.86
C ASN A 434 1.97 13.83 -3.52
N ASP A 435 3.20 14.04 -3.06
CA ASP A 435 4.09 12.97 -2.64
C ASP A 435 3.56 12.21 -1.40
N PHE A 436 2.83 12.93 -0.51
CA PHE A 436 2.17 12.31 0.64
C PHE A 436 0.82 11.71 0.27
N ILE A 437 0.02 12.37 -0.58
CA ILE A 437 -1.27 11.88 -1.05
C ILE A 437 -1.07 10.63 -1.91
N GLY A 438 -0.12 10.68 -2.82
CA GLY A 438 0.22 9.57 -3.68
C GLY A 438 -0.76 9.26 -4.79
N SER A 439 -0.56 8.12 -5.41
CA SER A 439 -1.33 7.62 -6.54
C SER A 439 -1.81 6.19 -6.29
N GLU A 440 -3.11 5.93 -6.48
CA GLU A 440 -3.68 4.59 -6.30
C GLU A 440 -3.06 3.55 -7.25
N PRO A 441 -2.89 3.82 -8.56
CA PRO A 441 -2.26 2.85 -9.47
C PRO A 441 -0.79 2.57 -9.14
N ALA A 442 -0.04 3.60 -8.75
CA ALA A 442 1.39 3.47 -8.45
C ALA A 442 1.68 3.04 -7.01
N LYS A 443 0.68 2.95 -6.14
CA LYS A 443 0.80 2.62 -4.72
C LYS A 443 1.79 3.51 -3.97
N THR A 444 1.85 4.80 -4.31
CA THR A 444 2.67 5.80 -3.63
C THR A 444 1.89 6.55 -2.55
N GLY A 445 2.56 7.22 -1.63
CA GLY A 445 1.96 8.02 -0.57
C GLY A 445 0.96 7.23 0.30
N LEU A 446 -0.24 7.77 0.53
CA LEU A 446 -1.31 7.10 1.29
C LEU A 446 -1.65 5.73 0.70
N HIS A 447 -1.60 5.59 -0.63
CA HIS A 447 -2.00 4.37 -1.33
C HIS A 447 -1.01 3.20 -1.18
N ALA A 448 0.19 3.44 -0.66
CA ALA A 448 1.08 2.37 -0.22
C ALA A 448 0.48 1.54 0.93
N LEU A 449 -0.43 2.15 1.72
CA LEU A 449 -1.16 1.46 2.79
C LEU A 449 -2.34 0.61 2.30
N ASP A 450 -2.67 0.60 1.01
CA ASP A 450 -3.81 -0.16 0.47
C ASP A 450 -3.68 -1.67 0.73
N GLN A 451 -2.46 -2.18 0.77
CA GLN A 451 -2.17 -3.59 1.03
C GLN A 451 -2.36 -3.98 2.50
N VAL A 452 -2.37 -3.00 3.42
CA VAL A 452 -2.55 -3.24 4.85
C VAL A 452 -4.05 -3.35 5.16
N GLN A 453 -4.56 -4.57 5.16
CA GLN A 453 -5.99 -4.83 5.40
C GLN A 453 -6.43 -4.50 6.83
N GLU A 454 -5.52 -4.66 7.78
CA GLU A 454 -5.77 -4.44 9.21
C GLU A 454 -5.77 -2.97 9.64
N LEU A 455 -5.40 -2.06 8.74
CA LEU A 455 -5.31 -0.62 9.02
C LEU A 455 -6.61 -0.08 9.65
N SER A 456 -6.46 0.65 10.74
CA SER A 456 -7.58 1.20 11.50
C SER A 456 -7.47 2.71 11.74
N LEU A 457 -6.24 3.23 11.82
CA LEU A 457 -5.93 4.64 12.04
C LEU A 457 -4.98 5.13 10.94
N LEU A 458 -5.15 6.38 10.51
CA LEU A 458 -4.31 7.02 9.50
C LEU A 458 -3.72 8.33 10.02
N LEU A 459 -2.40 8.50 9.83
CA LEU A 459 -1.62 9.65 10.23
C LEU A 459 -0.75 10.16 9.08
N VAL A 460 -0.58 11.48 8.98
CA VAL A 460 0.47 12.13 8.18
C VAL A 460 1.10 13.21 9.07
N PRO A 461 2.00 12.82 9.98
CA PRO A 461 2.48 13.71 11.02
C PRO A 461 3.15 14.97 10.46
N GLY A 462 2.74 16.12 10.97
CA GLY A 462 3.32 17.42 10.63
C GLY A 462 2.89 18.02 9.29
N ARG A 463 2.31 17.24 8.37
CA ARG A 463 1.85 17.73 7.05
C ARG A 463 0.40 18.22 7.13
N ALA A 464 0.18 19.31 7.87
CA ALA A 464 -1.15 19.85 8.15
C ALA A 464 -1.60 20.85 7.06
N THR A 465 -1.72 20.40 5.81
CA THR A 465 -2.21 21.19 4.69
C THR A 465 -3.65 20.82 4.32
N PRO A 466 -4.43 21.74 3.71
CA PRO A 466 -5.79 21.45 3.27
C PRO A 466 -5.87 20.26 2.31
N ALA A 467 -4.92 20.15 1.38
CA ALA A 467 -4.88 19.09 0.37
C ALA A 467 -4.69 17.71 1.02
N VAL A 468 -3.70 17.58 1.92
CA VAL A 468 -3.41 16.33 2.62
C VAL A 468 -4.55 15.94 3.56
N HIS A 469 -5.10 16.87 4.34
CA HIS A 469 -6.23 16.57 5.25
C HIS A 469 -7.47 16.08 4.50
N ASN A 470 -7.83 16.74 3.39
CA ASN A 470 -8.96 16.31 2.57
C ASN A 470 -8.70 14.94 1.92
N ALA A 471 -7.46 14.68 1.49
CA ALA A 471 -7.05 13.39 0.94
C ALA A 471 -7.11 12.28 2.00
N MET A 472 -6.61 12.52 3.22
CA MET A 472 -6.68 11.57 4.33
C MET A 472 -8.12 11.16 4.66
N VAL A 473 -9.00 12.16 4.78
CA VAL A 473 -10.43 11.92 5.08
C VAL A 473 -11.10 11.14 3.94
N ARG A 474 -10.86 11.55 2.68
CA ARG A 474 -11.37 10.84 1.51
C ARG A 474 -10.85 9.41 1.45
N TYR A 475 -9.55 9.21 1.69
CA TYR A 475 -8.94 7.88 1.73
C TYR A 475 -9.65 6.98 2.74
N CYS A 476 -9.89 7.48 3.97
CA CYS A 476 -10.58 6.72 5.00
C CYS A 476 -12.05 6.40 4.64
N GLU A 477 -12.79 7.37 4.12
CA GLU A 477 -14.21 7.25 3.85
C GLU A 477 -14.52 6.50 2.55
N VAL A 478 -13.77 6.81 1.47
CA VAL A 478 -14.08 6.33 0.11
C VAL A 478 -13.18 5.17 -0.29
N ASP A 479 -11.86 5.38 -0.25
CA ASP A 479 -10.91 4.42 -0.81
C ASP A 479 -10.75 3.18 0.11
N ARG A 480 -10.94 3.38 1.43
CA ARG A 480 -10.96 2.30 2.43
C ARG A 480 -12.38 1.87 2.86
N ASP A 481 -13.40 2.29 2.13
CA ASP A 481 -14.81 1.88 2.35
C ASP A 481 -15.28 2.14 3.81
N GLY A 482 -14.78 3.22 4.43
CA GLY A 482 -15.07 3.62 5.81
C GLY A 482 -14.47 2.71 6.88
N ALA A 483 -13.43 1.93 6.56
CA ALA A 483 -12.81 1.00 7.51
C ALA A 483 -11.67 1.61 8.34
N VAL A 484 -11.24 2.84 8.02
CA VAL A 484 -10.10 3.53 8.63
C VAL A 484 -10.57 4.89 9.16
N PHE A 485 -9.90 5.38 10.20
CA PHE A 485 -10.19 6.68 10.82
C PHE A 485 -8.96 7.59 10.80
N ALA A 486 -9.11 8.81 10.27
CA ALA A 486 -8.03 9.79 10.18
C ALA A 486 -7.85 10.60 11.48
N VAL A 487 -6.61 10.71 11.94
CA VAL A 487 -6.21 11.59 13.06
C VAL A 487 -5.41 12.74 12.49
N LEU A 488 -6.00 13.95 12.51
CA LEU A 488 -5.47 15.13 11.84
C LEU A 488 -4.72 16.04 12.82
N ASP A 489 -3.56 16.52 12.38
CA ASP A 489 -2.75 17.49 13.11
C ASP A 489 -3.18 18.93 12.81
N PRO A 490 -3.02 19.89 13.75
CA PRO A 490 -3.19 21.29 13.45
C PRO A 490 -1.95 21.84 12.72
N PRO A 491 -2.10 22.86 11.86
CA PRO A 491 -0.93 23.62 11.40
C PRO A 491 -0.16 24.20 12.60
N ALA A 492 1.12 24.50 12.41
CA ALA A 492 1.96 25.09 13.46
C ALA A 492 1.53 26.52 13.81
N ASN A 493 1.80 26.94 15.03
CA ASN A 493 1.60 28.30 15.53
C ASN A 493 0.16 28.84 15.39
N GLN A 494 -0.85 27.98 15.60
CA GLN A 494 -2.26 28.38 15.49
C GLN A 494 -2.82 28.89 16.83
N SER A 495 -3.33 30.12 16.81
CA SER A 495 -4.24 30.59 17.88
C SER A 495 -5.60 29.89 17.80
N ALA A 496 -6.45 30.03 18.79
CA ALA A 496 -7.81 29.49 18.77
C ALA A 496 -8.64 30.03 17.59
N THR A 497 -8.43 31.28 17.20
CA THR A 497 -9.12 31.92 16.06
C THR A 497 -8.59 31.38 14.72
N ASP A 498 -7.27 31.18 14.63
CA ASP A 498 -6.64 30.71 13.40
C ASP A 498 -7.03 29.27 13.09
N ILE A 499 -7.03 28.39 14.10
CA ILE A 499 -7.45 27.00 13.88
C ILE A 499 -8.94 26.90 13.54
N VAL A 500 -9.78 27.76 14.08
CA VAL A 500 -11.20 27.86 13.70
C VAL A 500 -11.32 28.26 12.23
N THR A 501 -10.57 29.28 11.79
CA THR A 501 -10.54 29.73 10.39
C THR A 501 -10.02 28.62 9.47
N TYR A 502 -8.96 27.92 9.89
CA TYR A 502 -8.41 26.80 9.15
C TYR A 502 -9.46 25.71 8.91
N VAL A 503 -10.12 25.25 9.97
CA VAL A 503 -11.11 24.16 9.91
C VAL A 503 -12.37 24.56 9.16
N ALA A 504 -12.89 25.77 9.42
CA ALA A 504 -14.16 26.21 8.85
C ALA A 504 -14.03 26.65 7.37
N THR A 505 -12.91 27.28 7.01
CA THR A 505 -12.77 27.98 5.73
C THR A 505 -11.60 27.50 4.89
N THR A 506 -10.38 27.49 5.44
CA THR A 506 -9.17 27.23 4.67
C THR A 506 -9.10 25.80 4.18
N ALA A 507 -9.29 24.83 5.05
CA ALA A 507 -9.31 23.42 4.72
C ALA A 507 -10.74 22.87 4.53
N ALA A 508 -11.77 23.66 4.92
CA ALA A 508 -13.17 23.29 4.83
C ALA A 508 -13.50 21.92 5.42
N LEU A 509 -12.91 21.61 6.57
CA LEU A 509 -13.06 20.33 7.26
C LEU A 509 -14.35 20.26 8.09
N GLU A 510 -14.91 21.41 8.46
CA GLU A 510 -16.15 21.47 9.25
C GLU A 510 -17.29 20.81 8.47
N GLN A 511 -17.94 19.81 9.07
CA GLN A 511 -19.00 18.98 8.49
C GLN A 511 -18.56 18.10 7.29
N LEU A 512 -17.27 17.96 7.03
CA LEU A 512 -16.77 17.19 5.88
C LEU A 512 -17.09 15.70 5.99
N SER A 513 -16.68 15.06 7.10
CA SER A 513 -16.80 13.61 7.26
C SER A 513 -16.82 13.20 8.73
N GLU A 514 -17.44 12.04 8.99
CA GLU A 514 -17.38 11.40 10.32
C GLU A 514 -16.17 10.45 10.49
N PHE A 515 -15.33 10.29 9.45
CA PHE A 515 -14.18 9.37 9.45
C PHE A 515 -12.85 10.04 9.80
N GLY A 516 -12.90 11.19 10.45
CA GLY A 516 -11.71 11.90 10.93
C GLY A 516 -12.00 12.81 12.11
N ALA A 517 -10.94 13.15 12.84
CA ALA A 517 -10.96 14.12 13.94
C ALA A 517 -9.68 14.95 13.92
N ILE A 518 -9.79 16.25 14.22
CA ILE A 518 -8.68 17.19 14.33
C ILE A 518 -8.47 17.58 15.79
N TYR A 519 -7.22 17.73 16.19
CA TYR A 519 -6.81 18.06 17.55
C TYR A 519 -5.97 19.32 17.57
N TRP A 520 -6.11 20.14 18.60
CA TRP A 520 -5.40 21.39 18.77
C TRP A 520 -5.15 21.67 20.26
N PRO A 521 -4.01 22.27 20.60
CA PRO A 521 -2.87 22.71 19.78
C PRO A 521 -1.83 21.60 19.57
N ARG A 522 -0.69 21.91 18.93
CA ARG A 522 0.51 21.06 18.98
C ARG A 522 1.02 20.99 20.42
N VAL A 523 1.77 19.96 20.73
CA VAL A 523 2.24 19.66 22.09
C VAL A 523 3.74 19.84 22.23
N LYS A 524 4.19 20.19 23.45
CA LYS A 524 5.60 20.24 23.82
C LYS A 524 6.00 18.92 24.46
N VAL A 525 7.08 18.35 23.96
CA VAL A 525 7.71 17.12 24.49
C VAL A 525 9.18 17.37 24.84
N LEU A 526 9.78 16.49 25.63
CA LEU A 526 11.22 16.52 25.86
C LEU A 526 11.93 16.32 24.50
N ASN A 527 12.99 17.11 24.27
CA ASN A 527 13.78 16.97 23.06
C ASN A 527 14.60 15.66 23.10
N PRO A 528 14.26 14.65 22.28
CA PRO A 528 14.94 13.36 22.31
C PRO A 528 16.31 13.39 21.63
N ALA A 529 16.59 14.40 20.80
CA ALA A 529 17.80 14.49 20.00
C ALA A 529 18.27 15.92 19.81
N LYS A 530 19.02 16.45 20.79
CA LYS A 530 19.55 17.83 20.75
C LYS A 530 20.51 18.07 19.58
N SER A 531 21.16 17.03 19.06
CA SER A 531 22.00 17.11 17.87
C SER A 531 21.19 17.36 16.57
N VAL A 532 19.91 16.99 16.56
CA VAL A 532 19.01 17.13 15.41
C VAL A 532 18.14 18.39 15.54
N PHE A 533 17.50 18.58 16.70
CA PHE A 533 16.50 19.62 16.92
C PHE A 533 17.05 20.87 17.65
N GLY A 534 18.37 20.93 17.90
CA GLY A 534 19.02 22.02 18.62
C GLY A 534 18.97 21.86 20.14
N ALA A 535 19.61 22.82 20.84
CA ALA A 535 19.90 22.72 22.27
C ALA A 535 18.65 22.89 23.20
N ALA A 536 17.48 23.21 22.67
CA ALA A 536 16.26 23.41 23.46
C ALA A 536 15.91 22.12 24.24
N GLU A 537 15.49 22.29 25.51
CA GLU A 537 15.06 21.14 26.33
C GLU A 537 13.73 20.56 25.89
N GLN A 538 12.89 21.34 25.25
CA GLN A 538 11.57 20.95 24.76
C GLN A 538 11.41 21.38 23.31
N ILE A 539 10.71 20.55 22.55
CA ILE A 539 10.33 20.82 21.17
C ILE A 539 8.82 20.71 21.01
N VAL A 540 8.28 21.41 20.01
CA VAL A 540 6.85 21.35 19.63
C VAL A 540 6.67 20.28 18.58
N VAL A 541 5.73 19.37 18.81
CA VAL A 541 5.45 18.25 17.89
C VAL A 541 3.95 18.18 17.57
N PRO A 542 3.58 17.64 16.39
CA PRO A 542 2.18 17.36 16.06
C PRO A 542 1.62 16.26 16.98
N PRO A 543 0.36 16.38 17.41
CA PRO A 543 -0.20 15.48 18.42
C PRO A 543 -0.67 14.12 17.89
N SER A 544 -0.82 13.92 16.58
CA SER A 544 -1.48 12.74 15.99
C SER A 544 -0.91 11.40 16.44
N GLY A 545 0.42 11.28 16.57
CA GLY A 545 1.07 10.08 17.06
C GLY A 545 0.65 9.76 18.50
N ILE A 546 0.78 10.73 19.39
CA ILE A 546 0.40 10.61 20.83
C ILE A 546 -1.08 10.25 20.94
N ILE A 547 -1.96 10.94 20.21
CA ILE A 547 -3.42 10.72 20.24
C ILE A 547 -3.76 9.32 19.76
N SER A 548 -3.12 8.84 18.68
CA SER A 548 -3.34 7.49 18.19
C SER A 548 -2.87 6.43 19.17
N GLY A 549 -1.80 6.71 19.92
CA GLY A 549 -1.38 5.88 21.05
C GLY A 549 -2.40 5.86 22.20
N VAL A 550 -2.98 7.02 22.52
CA VAL A 550 -4.08 7.11 23.50
C VAL A 550 -5.31 6.32 23.03
N TYR A 551 -5.63 6.34 21.73
CA TYR A 551 -6.68 5.53 21.16
C TYR A 551 -6.39 4.05 21.37
N ALA A 552 -5.18 3.62 21.02
CA ALA A 552 -4.76 2.22 21.17
C ALA A 552 -4.84 1.74 22.63
N ARG A 553 -4.39 2.56 23.58
CA ARG A 553 -4.49 2.27 25.02
C ARG A 553 -5.93 2.17 25.48
N THR A 554 -6.79 3.08 25.01
CA THR A 554 -8.21 3.07 25.37
C THR A 554 -8.92 1.85 24.81
N ASP A 555 -8.62 1.48 23.56
CA ASP A 555 -9.17 0.31 22.90
C ASP A 555 -8.79 -0.99 23.61
N GLY A 556 -7.58 -1.07 24.17
CA GLY A 556 -7.10 -2.22 24.95
C GLY A 556 -7.68 -2.32 26.36
N ALA A 557 -8.36 -1.28 26.85
CA ALA A 557 -8.93 -1.26 28.19
C ALA A 557 -10.24 -2.08 28.25
N THR A 558 -10.42 -2.82 29.34
CA THR A 558 -11.65 -3.59 29.59
C THR A 558 -12.24 -3.24 30.95
N PRO A 559 -13.58 -3.05 31.08
CA PRO A 559 -14.58 -3.01 30.01
C PRO A 559 -14.57 -1.68 29.24
N GLY A 560 -15.20 -1.64 28.08
CA GLY A 560 -15.40 -0.45 27.26
C GLY A 560 -14.67 -0.52 25.93
N GLY A 561 -13.35 -0.58 25.95
CA GLY A 561 -12.54 -0.68 24.73
C GLY A 561 -12.79 0.49 23.77
N VAL A 562 -12.96 0.18 22.48
CA VAL A 562 -13.20 1.15 21.40
C VAL A 562 -14.46 2.00 21.58
N TYR A 563 -15.39 1.57 22.46
CA TYR A 563 -16.64 2.28 22.73
C TYR A 563 -16.49 3.40 23.75
N ASP A 564 -15.38 3.43 24.47
CA ASP A 564 -15.10 4.47 25.42
C ASP A 564 -14.46 5.69 24.72
N PRO A 565 -14.87 6.92 25.08
CA PRO A 565 -14.21 8.11 24.55
C PRO A 565 -12.73 8.13 24.95
N PRO A 566 -11.80 8.26 24.00
CA PRO A 566 -10.38 8.45 24.28
C PRO A 566 -10.11 9.89 24.70
N ALA A 567 -10.80 10.34 25.73
CA ALA A 567 -10.78 11.72 26.22
C ALA A 567 -10.99 11.77 27.75
N GLY A 568 -10.78 12.94 28.33
CA GLY A 568 -10.88 13.17 29.76
C GLY A 568 -9.60 12.85 30.52
N ILE A 569 -9.60 13.14 31.82
CA ILE A 569 -8.42 13.06 32.70
C ILE A 569 -7.90 11.64 32.94
N ASP A 570 -8.76 10.64 32.74
CA ASP A 570 -8.43 9.24 32.91
C ASP A 570 -7.96 8.62 31.59
N LYS A 571 -8.87 8.39 30.64
CA LYS A 571 -8.57 7.70 29.36
C LYS A 571 -7.86 8.58 28.34
N GLY A 572 -8.15 9.88 28.33
CA GLY A 572 -7.52 10.85 27.45
C GLY A 572 -6.15 11.35 27.89
N ARG A 573 -5.58 10.83 28.99
CA ARG A 573 -4.26 11.26 29.48
C ARG A 573 -3.19 11.00 28.44
N MET A 574 -2.35 12.02 28.19
CA MET A 574 -1.21 11.96 27.29
C MET A 574 0.10 11.80 28.08
N PHE A 575 0.87 10.77 27.78
CA PHE A 575 2.20 10.57 28.36
C PHE A 575 3.26 11.28 27.51
N GLY A 576 4.35 11.71 28.15
CA GLY A 576 5.46 12.41 27.48
C GLY A 576 5.18 13.90 27.18
N VAL A 577 3.94 14.37 27.29
CA VAL A 577 3.58 15.77 27.02
C VAL A 577 3.93 16.65 28.23
N LEU A 578 4.75 17.68 27.98
CA LEU A 578 5.20 18.66 29.00
C LEU A 578 4.42 19.96 28.97
N GLY A 579 3.83 20.32 27.84
CA GLY A 579 3.09 21.56 27.65
C GLY A 579 2.43 21.61 26.28
N PHE A 580 1.98 22.80 25.91
CA PHE A 580 1.29 23.06 24.65
C PHE A 580 2.00 24.20 23.90
N GLU A 581 1.83 24.21 22.57
CA GLU A 581 2.40 25.25 21.70
C GLU A 581 1.85 26.64 22.06
N THR A 582 0.58 26.71 22.42
CA THR A 582 -0.08 27.94 22.90
C THR A 582 -0.77 27.73 24.25
N ASP A 583 -0.72 28.74 25.10
CA ASP A 583 -1.40 28.70 26.38
C ASP A 583 -2.90 29.08 26.29
N GLU A 584 -3.37 29.52 25.11
CA GLU A 584 -4.79 29.83 24.88
C GLU A 584 -5.70 28.65 25.20
N VAL A 585 -5.23 27.43 25.00
CA VAL A 585 -5.96 26.19 25.29
C VAL A 585 -6.30 26.04 26.79
N LEU A 586 -5.59 26.71 27.68
CA LEU A 586 -5.87 26.71 29.12
C LEU A 586 -7.06 27.62 29.50
N GLU A 587 -7.41 28.54 28.60
CA GLU A 587 -8.53 29.46 28.78
C GLU A 587 -9.84 28.78 28.34
N GLU A 588 -10.84 28.73 29.25
CA GLU A 588 -12.15 28.14 28.96
C GLU A 588 -12.82 28.79 27.75
N ALA A 589 -12.81 30.15 27.71
CA ALA A 589 -13.40 30.90 26.61
C ALA A 589 -12.79 30.58 25.24
N LYS A 590 -11.52 30.22 25.18
CA LYS A 590 -10.86 29.81 23.94
C LYS A 590 -11.24 28.40 23.56
N ARG A 591 -11.40 27.49 24.53
CA ARG A 591 -11.93 26.14 24.27
C ARG A 591 -13.38 26.18 23.80
N ASP A 592 -14.19 27.09 24.37
CA ASP A 592 -15.59 27.32 23.94
C ASP A 592 -15.69 27.87 22.51
N LEU A 593 -14.65 28.54 22.01
CA LEU A 593 -14.56 28.96 20.60
C LEU A 593 -14.31 27.82 19.67
N VAL A 594 -13.38 26.91 20.00
CA VAL A 594 -12.94 25.82 19.11
C VAL A 594 -13.85 24.58 19.14
N TYR A 595 -14.43 24.29 20.31
CA TYR A 595 -15.19 23.05 20.50
C TYR A 595 -16.45 22.94 19.62
N PRO A 596 -17.27 23.98 19.41
CA PRO A 596 -18.42 23.94 18.50
C PRO A 596 -18.02 23.71 17.04
N LYS A 597 -16.78 24.06 16.68
CA LYS A 597 -16.22 23.90 15.32
C LYS A 597 -15.59 22.55 15.08
N ARG A 598 -15.88 21.55 15.94
CA ARG A 598 -15.40 20.18 15.82
C ARG A 598 -13.90 20.00 16.00
N ILE A 599 -13.25 20.98 16.60
CA ILE A 599 -11.85 20.91 16.97
C ILE A 599 -11.78 20.35 18.39
N ASN A 600 -10.96 19.34 18.60
CA ASN A 600 -10.80 18.68 19.89
C ASN A 600 -9.63 19.32 20.64
N PRO A 601 -9.88 20.08 21.72
CA PRO A 601 -8.80 20.73 22.46
C PRO A 601 -7.99 19.72 23.27
N LEU A 602 -6.68 20.00 23.41
CA LEU A 602 -5.75 19.32 24.29
C LEU A 602 -5.41 20.25 25.44
N THR A 603 -5.70 19.87 26.67
CA THR A 603 -5.59 20.80 27.81
C THR A 603 -5.03 20.17 29.08
N THR A 604 -4.94 20.97 30.12
CA THR A 604 -4.62 20.57 31.49
C THR A 604 -5.30 21.57 32.45
N GLY A 605 -5.28 21.28 33.73
CA GLY A 605 -5.74 22.15 34.78
C GLY A 605 -4.87 22.02 36.03
N PRO A 606 -5.09 22.85 37.06
CA PRO A 606 -4.33 22.76 38.30
C PRO A 606 -4.42 21.37 38.93
N GLY A 607 -3.28 20.69 39.06
CA GLY A 607 -3.21 19.32 39.60
C GLY A 607 -3.70 18.21 38.66
N LEU A 608 -4.09 18.52 37.42
CA LEU A 608 -4.54 17.56 36.45
C LEU A 608 -3.40 17.16 35.47
N PRO A 609 -3.44 15.96 34.92
CA PRO A 609 -2.55 15.57 33.83
C PRO A 609 -2.86 16.39 32.55
N ARG A 610 -2.01 16.31 31.54
CA ARG A 610 -2.35 16.75 30.18
C ARG A 610 -3.24 15.70 29.55
N PHE A 611 -4.37 16.13 28.99
CA PHE A 611 -5.37 15.21 28.46
C PHE A 611 -6.10 15.78 27.25
N ILE A 612 -6.75 14.90 26.53
CA ILE A 612 -7.62 15.20 25.40
C ILE A 612 -8.97 15.64 25.96
N ASP A 613 -9.38 16.89 25.72
CA ASP A 613 -10.64 17.48 26.24
C ASP A 613 -11.76 17.49 25.20
N GLY A 614 -11.66 16.69 24.15
CA GLY A 614 -12.66 16.56 23.10
C GLY A 614 -12.62 15.21 22.42
N SER A 615 -13.78 14.74 21.98
CA SER A 615 -13.91 13.45 21.28
C SER A 615 -14.94 13.55 20.15
N ARG A 616 -14.84 14.60 19.32
CA ARG A 616 -15.76 14.89 18.23
C ARG A 616 -15.13 14.55 16.89
N THR A 617 -15.93 13.98 15.98
CA THR A 617 -15.58 13.85 14.57
C THR A 617 -15.75 15.17 13.86
N LEU A 618 -15.23 15.32 12.65
CA LEU A 618 -15.38 16.53 11.83
C LEU A 618 -16.85 16.82 11.45
N LYS A 619 -17.73 15.80 11.48
CA LYS A 619 -19.14 15.92 11.08
C LYS A 619 -20.08 15.82 12.26
N GLY A 620 -20.77 16.93 12.55
CA GLY A 620 -21.65 17.04 13.68
C GLY A 620 -23.10 16.64 13.43
N ASP A 621 -23.54 16.77 12.21
CA ASP A 621 -24.89 16.40 11.77
C ASP A 621 -25.02 14.93 11.36
N SER A 622 -23.98 14.11 11.62
CA SER A 622 -23.98 12.68 11.37
C SER A 622 -24.70 11.90 12.50
N ASN A 623 -24.98 10.63 12.22
CA ASN A 623 -25.51 9.70 13.22
C ASN A 623 -24.49 9.33 14.30
N PHE A 624 -23.20 9.54 14.03
CA PHE A 624 -22.08 9.19 14.90
C PHE A 624 -21.11 10.37 15.03
N PRO A 625 -21.52 11.45 15.71
CA PRO A 625 -20.74 12.69 15.82
C PRO A 625 -19.54 12.63 16.76
N TYR A 626 -19.36 11.50 17.47
CA TYR A 626 -18.28 11.27 18.41
C TYR A 626 -17.32 10.17 17.94
N VAL A 627 -16.03 10.35 18.26
CA VAL A 627 -14.95 9.46 17.85
C VAL A 627 -15.21 8.00 18.25
N ALA A 628 -15.56 7.78 19.53
CA ALA A 628 -15.84 6.44 20.05
C ALA A 628 -17.04 5.79 19.35
N GLU A 629 -18.10 6.57 19.08
CA GLU A 629 -19.29 6.06 18.38
C GLU A 629 -18.94 5.63 16.95
N ARG A 630 -18.24 6.50 16.17
CA ARG A 630 -17.87 6.17 14.80
C ARG A 630 -16.88 5.01 14.72
N ARG A 631 -15.83 5.02 15.57
CA ARG A 631 -14.85 3.94 15.62
C ARG A 631 -15.46 2.63 16.09
N GLY A 632 -16.37 2.67 17.07
CA GLY A 632 -17.13 1.50 17.52
C GLY A 632 -17.99 0.89 16.41
N VAL A 633 -18.62 1.73 15.58
CA VAL A 633 -19.37 1.25 14.40
C VAL A 633 -18.44 0.66 13.34
N ILE A 634 -17.30 1.28 13.05
CA ILE A 634 -16.28 0.74 12.14
C ILE A 634 -15.85 -0.66 12.62
N PHE A 635 -15.58 -0.81 13.90
CA PHE A 635 -15.20 -2.09 14.49
C PHE A 635 -16.28 -3.17 14.28
N ILE A 636 -17.55 -2.83 14.54
CA ILE A 636 -18.66 -3.76 14.32
C ILE A 636 -18.80 -4.12 12.84
N GLU A 637 -18.77 -3.12 11.94
CA GLU A 637 -18.90 -3.32 10.49
C GLU A 637 -17.79 -4.24 9.95
N ARG A 638 -16.53 -4.01 10.35
CA ARG A 638 -15.38 -4.85 9.96
C ARG A 638 -15.47 -6.26 10.53
N SER A 639 -15.74 -6.40 11.82
CA SER A 639 -15.87 -7.71 12.46
C SER A 639 -16.99 -8.54 11.81
N LEU A 640 -18.13 -7.93 11.48
CA LEU A 640 -19.21 -8.59 10.77
C LEU A 640 -18.80 -8.98 9.35
N LYS A 641 -18.10 -8.09 8.62
CA LYS A 641 -17.62 -8.36 7.25
C LYS A 641 -16.67 -9.57 7.21
N GLU A 642 -15.79 -9.70 8.19
CA GLU A 642 -14.86 -10.82 8.32
C GLU A 642 -15.56 -12.09 8.82
N GLY A 643 -16.36 -11.97 9.88
CA GLY A 643 -17.01 -13.11 10.52
C GLY A 643 -18.12 -13.76 9.70
N LEU A 644 -18.68 -13.06 8.73
CA LEU A 644 -19.73 -13.58 7.85
C LEU A 644 -19.24 -14.16 6.53
N GLN A 645 -17.91 -14.27 6.33
CA GLN A 645 -17.34 -14.86 5.10
C GLN A 645 -17.83 -16.29 4.84
N PHE A 646 -18.20 -17.04 5.88
CA PHE A 646 -18.73 -18.39 5.73
C PHE A 646 -20.04 -18.45 4.94
N ALA A 647 -20.77 -17.34 4.82
CA ALA A 647 -22.01 -17.25 4.06
C ALA A 647 -21.78 -16.97 2.55
N ARG A 648 -20.54 -16.64 2.15
CA ARG A 648 -20.22 -16.45 0.73
C ARG A 648 -20.30 -17.79 -0.02
N HIS A 649 -20.74 -17.74 -1.26
CA HIS A 649 -20.91 -18.91 -2.13
C HIS A 649 -21.87 -19.99 -1.59
N LYS A 650 -22.79 -19.63 -0.67
CA LYS A 650 -23.83 -20.51 -0.19
C LYS A 650 -25.19 -20.07 -0.70
N ASN A 651 -26.04 -21.03 -1.03
CA ASN A 651 -27.42 -20.75 -1.43
C ASN A 651 -28.19 -20.04 -0.30
N ASN A 652 -28.96 -19.02 -0.62
CA ASN A 652 -29.77 -18.26 0.32
C ASN A 652 -30.96 -19.12 0.77
N THR A 653 -30.73 -20.01 1.71
CA THR A 653 -31.74 -20.87 2.33
C THR A 653 -32.18 -20.29 3.66
N GLU A 654 -33.39 -20.70 4.13
CA GLU A 654 -33.88 -20.32 5.45
C GLU A 654 -32.92 -20.73 6.56
N GLY A 655 -32.31 -21.93 6.45
CA GLY A 655 -31.28 -22.41 7.38
C GLY A 655 -30.06 -21.51 7.44
N LEU A 656 -29.55 -21.06 6.29
CA LEU A 656 -28.41 -20.12 6.23
C LEU A 656 -28.79 -18.75 6.83
N ARG A 657 -29.98 -18.22 6.53
CA ARG A 657 -30.48 -16.97 7.12
C ARG A 657 -30.60 -17.05 8.63
N ALA A 658 -31.12 -18.16 9.14
CA ALA A 658 -31.21 -18.42 10.59
C ALA A 658 -29.81 -18.52 11.25
N GLN A 659 -28.82 -19.12 10.57
CA GLN A 659 -27.45 -19.20 11.05
C GLN A 659 -26.81 -17.80 11.09
N VAL A 660 -26.92 -17.02 10.01
CA VAL A 660 -26.40 -15.62 9.92
C VAL A 660 -27.03 -14.79 11.05
N ARG A 661 -28.35 -14.85 11.22
CA ARG A 661 -29.06 -14.13 12.29
C ARG A 661 -28.51 -14.48 13.68
N ARG A 662 -28.35 -15.76 13.98
CA ARG A 662 -27.82 -16.20 15.29
C ARG A 662 -26.40 -15.72 15.50
N THR A 663 -25.53 -15.81 14.47
CA THR A 663 -24.14 -15.37 14.54
C THR A 663 -24.03 -13.87 14.80
N ILE A 664 -24.77 -13.04 14.05
CA ILE A 664 -24.79 -11.59 14.27
C ILE A 664 -25.34 -11.26 15.68
N THR A 665 -26.44 -11.90 16.09
CA THR A 665 -27.05 -11.65 17.40
C THR A 665 -26.09 -12.00 18.54
N ALA A 666 -25.40 -13.13 18.47
CA ALA A 666 -24.43 -13.54 19.48
C ALA A 666 -23.27 -12.54 19.58
N PHE A 667 -22.77 -12.08 18.44
CA PHE A 667 -21.70 -11.06 18.40
C PHE A 667 -22.18 -9.74 19.02
N LEU A 668 -23.35 -9.22 18.61
CA LEU A 668 -23.87 -7.95 19.13
C LEU A 668 -24.22 -8.04 20.63
N LEU A 669 -24.64 -9.19 21.13
CA LEU A 669 -24.81 -9.42 22.57
C LEU A 669 -23.47 -9.31 23.32
N THR A 670 -22.40 -9.87 22.77
CA THR A 670 -21.06 -9.71 23.35
C THR A 670 -20.65 -8.25 23.35
N GLN A 671 -20.87 -7.52 22.25
CA GLN A 671 -20.53 -6.09 22.19
C GLN A 671 -21.40 -5.25 23.13
N MET A 672 -22.66 -5.61 23.32
CA MET A 672 -23.54 -4.97 24.30
C MET A 672 -22.98 -5.11 25.73
N ASN A 673 -22.50 -6.29 26.09
CA ASN A 673 -21.88 -6.52 27.39
C ASN A 673 -20.57 -5.74 27.55
N ASN A 674 -19.86 -5.48 26.45
CA ASN A 674 -18.66 -4.63 26.41
C ASN A 674 -18.95 -3.12 26.38
N GLY A 675 -20.23 -2.73 26.43
CA GLY A 675 -20.60 -1.30 26.52
C GLY A 675 -20.88 -0.61 25.17
N ALA A 676 -21.00 -1.37 24.07
CA ALA A 676 -21.26 -0.82 22.73
C ALA A 676 -22.58 -0.04 22.59
N PHE A 677 -23.54 -0.27 23.48
CA PHE A 677 -24.89 0.28 23.38
C PHE A 677 -25.32 0.95 24.68
N ARG A 678 -26.17 1.98 24.59
CA ARG A 678 -26.71 2.68 25.76
C ARG A 678 -27.55 1.79 26.67
N SER A 679 -28.32 0.85 26.08
CA SER A 679 -29.15 -0.10 26.81
C SER A 679 -28.43 -1.43 26.99
N ARG A 680 -28.57 -2.02 28.17
CA ARG A 680 -28.15 -3.41 28.44
C ARG A 680 -29.29 -4.42 28.21
N GLU A 681 -30.45 -3.96 27.76
CA GLU A 681 -31.58 -4.81 27.37
C GLU A 681 -31.50 -5.05 25.85
N PRO A 682 -31.30 -6.29 25.36
CA PRO A 682 -31.08 -6.60 23.96
C PRO A 682 -32.14 -6.01 23.02
N ALA A 683 -33.42 -6.09 23.44
CA ALA A 683 -34.53 -5.59 22.63
C ALA A 683 -34.49 -4.04 22.42
N LYS A 684 -33.84 -3.32 23.30
CA LYS A 684 -33.65 -1.84 23.20
C LYS A 684 -32.28 -1.46 22.66
N ALA A 685 -31.29 -2.35 22.79
CA ALA A 685 -29.90 -2.08 22.42
C ALA A 685 -29.69 -2.13 20.92
N PHE A 686 -30.10 -3.22 20.28
CA PHE A 686 -29.86 -3.45 18.86
C PHE A 686 -30.99 -4.24 18.18
N PHE A 687 -30.92 -4.35 16.86
CA PHE A 687 -31.81 -5.22 16.10
C PHE A 687 -30.99 -6.02 15.06
N VAL A 688 -31.50 -7.20 14.69
CA VAL A 688 -30.97 -8.03 13.60
C VAL A 688 -32.15 -8.50 12.77
N ASP A 689 -32.19 -8.11 11.53
CA ASP A 689 -33.24 -8.46 10.57
C ASP A 689 -32.63 -9.21 9.38
N VAL A 690 -33.07 -10.45 9.18
CA VAL A 690 -32.73 -11.32 8.03
C VAL A 690 -34.01 -11.96 7.51
N SER A 691 -35.11 -11.18 7.53
CA SER A 691 -36.45 -11.65 7.18
C SER A 691 -36.62 -11.88 5.68
N ASP A 692 -37.71 -12.58 5.33
CA ASP A 692 -38.13 -12.77 3.96
C ASP A 692 -38.54 -11.46 3.28
N GLN A 693 -38.91 -10.44 4.06
CA GLN A 693 -39.18 -9.09 3.54
C GLN A 693 -37.93 -8.41 2.96
N LEU A 694 -36.74 -8.71 3.53
CA LEU A 694 -35.46 -8.26 3.00
C LEU A 694 -34.92 -9.21 1.93
N ASN A 695 -35.19 -10.50 2.06
CA ASN A 695 -34.72 -11.54 1.16
C ASN A 695 -35.89 -12.03 0.30
N THR A 696 -36.42 -11.14 -0.54
CA THR A 696 -37.48 -11.45 -1.48
C THR A 696 -37.04 -12.52 -2.50
N PRO A 697 -37.97 -13.18 -3.19
CA PRO A 697 -37.61 -14.14 -4.24
C PRO A 697 -36.66 -13.56 -5.29
N SER A 698 -36.82 -12.29 -5.66
CA SER A 698 -35.92 -11.62 -6.60
C SER A 698 -34.49 -11.42 -6.05
N VAL A 699 -34.35 -11.12 -4.76
CA VAL A 699 -33.05 -11.03 -4.08
C VAL A 699 -32.36 -12.40 -4.02
N ILE A 700 -33.14 -13.43 -3.73
CA ILE A 700 -32.64 -14.83 -3.65
C ILE A 700 -32.21 -15.30 -5.05
N PHE A 701 -33.05 -15.03 -6.08
CA PHE A 701 -32.75 -15.39 -7.46
C PHE A 701 -31.49 -14.67 -8.00
N ALA A 702 -31.27 -13.42 -7.55
CA ALA A 702 -30.04 -12.69 -7.84
C ALA A 702 -28.80 -13.17 -7.03
N GLY A 703 -28.89 -14.31 -6.33
CA GLY A 703 -27.79 -14.88 -5.54
C GLY A 703 -27.39 -14.04 -4.31
N LYS A 704 -28.25 -13.12 -3.84
CA LYS A 704 -27.95 -12.21 -2.74
C LYS A 704 -28.58 -12.68 -1.44
N LEU A 705 -27.88 -12.45 -0.31
CA LEU A 705 -28.42 -12.55 1.04
C LEU A 705 -28.27 -11.19 1.73
N ILE A 706 -29.38 -10.64 2.22
CA ILE A 706 -29.40 -9.34 2.90
C ILE A 706 -29.66 -9.55 4.38
N ALA A 707 -28.77 -9.02 5.20
CA ALA A 707 -28.94 -8.92 6.65
C ALA A 707 -28.82 -7.45 7.07
N ARG A 708 -29.70 -6.99 7.95
CA ARG A 708 -29.65 -5.68 8.59
C ARG A 708 -29.43 -5.83 10.07
N GLY A 709 -28.46 -5.11 10.63
CA GLY A 709 -28.21 -5.04 12.06
C GLY A 709 -27.69 -3.68 12.45
N GLY A 710 -28.01 -3.21 13.65
CA GLY A 710 -27.54 -1.92 14.12
C GLY A 710 -28.10 -1.53 15.49
N PRO A 711 -27.59 -0.44 16.10
CA PRO A 711 -28.11 0.09 17.34
C PRO A 711 -29.55 0.59 17.17
N ARG A 712 -30.37 0.47 18.21
CA ARG A 712 -31.66 1.13 18.29
C ARG A 712 -31.49 2.50 18.91
N HIS A 713 -31.72 3.56 18.12
CA HIS A 713 -31.82 4.93 18.63
C HIS A 713 -33.29 5.29 18.85
N GLU A 714 -33.61 5.86 19.98
CA GLU A 714 -34.98 6.33 20.30
C GLU A 714 -35.46 7.50 19.41
N GLN A 715 -34.61 8.08 18.57
CA GLN A 715 -34.94 9.23 17.72
C GLN A 715 -34.47 9.13 16.25
N ALA A 716 -33.99 8.03 15.76
CA ALA A 716 -33.54 7.97 14.35
C ALA A 716 -34.23 6.88 13.55
N SER A 717 -35.30 7.26 12.88
CA SER A 717 -35.82 6.58 11.69
C SER A 717 -34.90 6.81 10.50
N ARG A 718 -33.67 6.34 10.47
CA ARG A 718 -32.81 6.26 9.27
C ARG A 718 -31.37 5.81 9.61
N VAL A 719 -31.17 4.54 9.88
CA VAL A 719 -29.86 3.92 9.64
C VAL A 719 -30.11 2.64 8.86
N HIS A 720 -30.02 2.74 7.56
CA HIS A 720 -30.08 1.60 6.66
C HIS A 720 -28.72 1.44 5.97
N ARG A 721 -27.76 0.72 6.55
CA ARG A 721 -26.73 0.06 5.77
C ARG A 721 -27.04 -1.43 5.74
N ALA A 722 -27.41 -1.91 4.58
CA ALA A 722 -27.52 -3.33 4.30
C ALA A 722 -26.12 -3.85 3.98
N ALA A 723 -25.63 -4.83 4.73
CA ALA A 723 -24.51 -5.64 4.30
C ALA A 723 -25.00 -6.55 3.16
N HIS A 724 -24.57 -6.27 1.94
CA HIS A 724 -24.85 -7.12 0.80
C HIS A 724 -23.78 -8.21 0.70
N LEU A 725 -24.17 -9.44 1.04
CA LEU A 725 -23.35 -10.63 0.78
C LEU A 725 -23.72 -11.14 -0.62
N SER A 726 -22.98 -10.74 -1.64
CA SER A 726 -23.18 -11.27 -2.99
C SER A 726 -22.42 -12.59 -3.17
N GLY A 727 -23.12 -13.60 -3.64
CA GLY A 727 -22.58 -14.95 -3.87
C GLY A 727 -21.81 -15.13 -5.17
N HIS A 728 -21.39 -14.08 -5.86
CA HIS A 728 -20.58 -14.20 -7.07
C HIS A 728 -19.35 -13.29 -7.01
N ALA A 729 -18.21 -13.82 -7.40
CA ALA A 729 -16.99 -13.07 -7.62
C ALA A 729 -17.18 -12.13 -8.84
N GLY A 730 -16.92 -10.86 -8.64
CA GLY A 730 -16.74 -9.92 -9.74
C GLY A 730 -18.00 -9.13 -10.12
N ALA A 731 -18.11 -7.95 -9.60
CA ALA A 731 -18.44 -6.70 -10.28
C ALA A 731 -18.50 -5.58 -9.24
N ARG A 732 -17.51 -4.75 -9.21
CA ARG A 732 -17.58 -3.45 -8.52
C ARG A 732 -18.52 -2.56 -9.33
N SER A 733 -19.80 -2.51 -9.00
CA SER A 733 -20.66 -1.46 -9.53
C SER A 733 -20.37 -0.17 -8.77
N ARG A 734 -19.62 0.73 -9.37
CA ARG A 734 -19.55 2.14 -8.99
C ARG A 734 -20.94 2.78 -9.25
N ALA A 735 -21.76 2.88 -8.23
CA ALA A 735 -22.90 3.78 -8.27
C ALA A 735 -22.37 5.22 -8.15
N ARG A 736 -22.19 5.89 -9.30
CA ARG A 736 -22.06 7.34 -9.38
C ARG A 736 -23.36 7.95 -8.87
N ARG A 737 -23.36 8.55 -7.69
CA ARG A 737 -24.39 9.52 -7.31
C ARG A 737 -24.18 10.78 -8.13
N GLY A 738 -25.01 10.97 -9.15
CA GLY A 738 -25.12 12.23 -9.85
C GLY A 738 -25.59 13.33 -8.90
N ARG A 739 -24.78 14.39 -8.76
CA ARG A 739 -25.22 15.67 -8.24
C ARG A 739 -26.19 16.27 -9.28
N ARG A 740 -27.44 16.48 -8.91
CA ARG A 740 -28.27 17.49 -9.56
C ARG A 740 -27.80 18.85 -9.04
N VAL A 741 -27.35 19.66 -9.96
CA VAL A 741 -27.23 21.10 -9.80
C VAL A 741 -28.57 21.69 -10.16
N THR A 742 -29.19 22.43 -9.32
CA THR A 742 -30.06 23.57 -9.58
C THR A 742 -29.61 24.69 -8.67
#